data_7f1921db7d8fe8c472f55596f7222d20
#
_entry.id   7f1921db7d8fe8c472f55596f7222d20
#
_cell.length_a   1.000
_cell.length_b   1.000
_cell.length_c   1.000
_cell.angle_alpha   90.00
_cell.angle_beta   90.00
_cell.angle_gamma   90.00
#
_symmetry.space_group_name_H-M   'P 1'
#
loop_
_entity.id
_entity.type
_entity.pdbx_description
1 polymer ?
#
loop_
_entity_poly.entity_id
_entity_poly.type
_entity_poly.pdbx_seq_one_letter_code
_entity_poly.pdbx_strand_id
1 'polypeptide(L)'
;MSAAGQEVFSGVVKDASTGEPVPGAAVTQGKNWALTDSLGVFMLKTREKTPLTITSMGYKPLRAALVNGGTYRLRQDILSLQEVVVTAQENHGLTSSSKIGADAIAHIQPSSIADILELLPGGSSSNPALGSPQIVNLRAAGSLPSDYVTSALGTQFSIDGKPLGNNANLQYTPAWSNLGSNYVNLGTDMRTIGTEDIETVDVVRGIASVEHGDLTSGLIQIKRIKGGNDLRARFKSDMTSKLVYAGKGWEWGGKERRTLNASVNFLDSRSDPRNVRQNYKRLTGSLRGGRTWAGGERFVHTLGGSFDYTGSFDDRKSDQDIDEVDGRPAETYRSSYNRFQLGADYTLQAKENDSFFRTFSVNASLSYERDLIDRWKNVILSSETPISVSREPGEFDAIIVPTRYEATLQVDGRPLYAFVNAIARFQKGIHRIKAGVEWNFDKNLGQGTLFDVTRPLSTTMSSRPRAYYDIPADNQLALFAEENLRFPLGPFALEGMAGLRMSMLLGADKTYAIQAKPYLDPRANLRLEMPQALLWGYKLESGLYGGVGVHSKFPTMEMLYPDTLYSDKLQMNYWPNERELRRINMLVYTIDPVNRSLGAARNVKWEIGADASWNGWTASVDYFVEDMTSGFRGGSEYIQLISKDYNEQAIDKATLTGPPSLETTPYVPDTTLVSYGLSTNGSRTLKKGIEYTLATGRIPVINTRLTVNGAWFLTQYMNSQPEYQRPSSVINGKPYPYIGIYEKNDSYLYESFNTNFLFDTQVPRLGLIFSTSFQCTWFTGQQTMADDSRPVAYLDKNLERHPYTDESDADGILHQMVREFSSALLDYRRIPFLMNVNLKATKKLFKDRAMVSLFVNRLFTLAPDYEVNGVVKRRSGTPYFGMELMLNL
;
A
#
# COMPACT_ATOMS: atom_id res chain seq x y z
N MET A 1 -26.66 65.03 -27.97
CA MET A 1 -25.49 64.20 -28.06
C MET A 1 -25.91 62.78 -28.13
N SER A 2 -25.81 62.12 -29.28
CA SER A 2 -26.31 60.72 -29.49
C SER A 2 -25.43 59.74 -28.70
N ALA A 3 -26.01 58.93 -27.82
CA ALA A 3 -25.37 57.84 -27.13
C ALA A 3 -25.04 56.77 -28.19
N ALA A 4 -23.83 56.78 -28.71
CA ALA A 4 -23.36 55.73 -29.58
C ALA A 4 -23.18 54.42 -28.78
N GLY A 5 -23.99 53.41 -29.09
CA GLY A 5 -24.00 52.09 -28.42
C GLY A 5 -22.63 51.40 -28.54
N GLN A 6 -22.27 50.58 -27.58
CA GLN A 6 -21.14 49.66 -27.65
C GLN A 6 -21.45 48.60 -28.73
N GLU A 7 -20.52 48.39 -29.66
CA GLU A 7 -20.65 47.31 -30.65
C GLU A 7 -20.19 45.99 -30.03
N VAL A 8 -20.89 44.91 -30.32
CA VAL A 8 -20.56 43.55 -29.88
C VAL A 8 -19.87 42.85 -31.06
N PHE A 9 -18.64 42.44 -30.85
CA PHE A 9 -17.86 41.65 -31.80
C PHE A 9 -17.81 40.22 -31.37
N SER A 10 -17.98 39.30 -32.29
CA SER A 10 -17.79 37.85 -32.05
C SER A 10 -16.58 37.34 -32.85
N GLY A 11 -15.98 36.25 -32.34
CA GLY A 11 -14.88 35.58 -33.04
C GLY A 11 -14.66 34.17 -32.45
N VAL A 12 -13.87 33.36 -33.15
CA VAL A 12 -13.56 31.99 -32.73
C VAL A 12 -12.05 31.86 -32.58
N VAL A 13 -11.60 31.27 -31.48
CA VAL A 13 -10.18 30.96 -31.23
C VAL A 13 -9.97 29.46 -31.43
N LYS A 14 -9.00 29.10 -32.26
CA LYS A 14 -8.67 27.70 -32.60
C LYS A 14 -7.17 27.44 -32.43
N ASP A 15 -6.82 26.20 -32.15
CA ASP A 15 -5.43 25.71 -32.22
C ASP A 15 -4.94 25.78 -33.70
N ALA A 16 -3.76 26.31 -33.91
CA ALA A 16 -3.19 26.46 -35.25
C ALA A 16 -2.76 25.14 -35.89
N SER A 17 -2.46 24.11 -35.08
CA SER A 17 -1.98 22.80 -35.52
C SER A 17 -3.09 21.79 -35.70
N THR A 18 -4.03 21.73 -34.74
CA THR A 18 -5.12 20.73 -34.72
C THR A 18 -6.40 21.27 -35.35
N GLY A 19 -6.58 22.60 -35.39
CA GLY A 19 -7.83 23.24 -35.80
C GLY A 19 -8.97 23.15 -34.76
N GLU A 20 -8.73 22.53 -33.62
CA GLU A 20 -9.69 22.42 -32.53
C GLU A 20 -9.96 23.77 -31.84
N PRO A 21 -11.16 23.95 -31.27
CA PRO A 21 -11.46 25.16 -30.50
C PRO A 21 -10.58 25.23 -29.24
N VAL A 22 -10.19 26.43 -28.85
CA VAL A 22 -9.45 26.69 -27.61
C VAL A 22 -10.40 27.35 -26.60
N PRO A 23 -11.01 26.58 -25.69
CA PRO A 23 -11.88 27.12 -24.65
C PRO A 23 -11.08 27.85 -23.56
N GLY A 24 -11.73 28.83 -22.93
CA GLY A 24 -11.12 29.59 -21.82
C GLY A 24 -9.97 30.54 -22.25
N ALA A 25 -9.76 30.74 -23.52
CA ALA A 25 -8.80 31.75 -23.98
C ALA A 25 -9.28 33.16 -23.62
N ALA A 26 -8.39 33.97 -23.01
CA ALA A 26 -8.68 35.34 -22.68
C ALA A 26 -8.40 36.24 -23.89
N VAL A 27 -9.45 36.94 -24.35
CA VAL A 27 -9.40 37.91 -25.43
C VAL A 27 -9.51 39.30 -24.81
N THR A 28 -8.46 40.12 -24.92
CA THR A 28 -8.36 41.44 -24.29
C THR A 28 -8.15 42.53 -25.31
N GLN A 29 -8.82 43.67 -25.13
CA GLN A 29 -8.60 44.88 -25.93
C GLN A 29 -8.72 46.11 -25.02
N GLY A 30 -7.60 46.72 -24.70
CA GLY A 30 -7.55 47.80 -23.71
C GLY A 30 -8.08 47.35 -22.36
N LYS A 31 -9.19 47.95 -21.88
CA LYS A 31 -9.87 47.54 -20.63
C LYS A 31 -10.99 46.52 -20.83
N ASN A 32 -11.31 46.17 -22.08
CA ASN A 32 -12.39 45.22 -22.40
C ASN A 32 -11.78 43.83 -22.55
N TRP A 33 -12.49 42.83 -22.06
CA TRP A 33 -12.09 41.43 -22.12
C TRP A 33 -13.28 40.47 -22.26
N ALA A 34 -13.03 39.31 -22.84
CA ALA A 34 -13.95 38.20 -22.94
C ALA A 34 -13.18 36.90 -22.85
N LEU A 35 -13.85 35.81 -22.43
CA LEU A 35 -13.33 34.42 -22.49
C LEU A 35 -14.03 33.68 -23.63
N THR A 36 -13.29 32.77 -24.26
CA THR A 36 -13.88 31.84 -25.19
C THR A 36 -14.67 30.74 -24.45
N ASP A 37 -15.83 30.39 -25.01
CA ASP A 37 -16.65 29.27 -24.54
C ASP A 37 -16.05 27.90 -24.96
N SER A 38 -16.80 26.80 -24.71
CA SER A 38 -16.39 25.45 -25.07
C SER A 38 -16.19 25.19 -26.56
N LEU A 39 -16.72 26.05 -27.42
CA LEU A 39 -16.55 26.03 -28.87
C LEU A 39 -15.48 27.01 -29.34
N GLY A 40 -14.75 27.63 -28.39
CA GLY A 40 -13.75 28.63 -28.69
C GLY A 40 -14.33 29.98 -29.12
N VAL A 41 -15.63 30.23 -28.96
CA VAL A 41 -16.31 31.48 -29.37
C VAL A 41 -16.22 32.48 -28.25
N PHE A 42 -15.91 33.75 -28.60
CA PHE A 42 -15.97 34.86 -27.68
C PHE A 42 -16.89 35.96 -28.17
N MET A 43 -17.43 36.77 -27.25
CA MET A 43 -18.18 37.97 -27.53
C MET A 43 -17.56 39.13 -26.76
N LEU A 44 -16.99 40.08 -27.45
CA LEU A 44 -16.29 41.26 -26.88
C LEU A 44 -17.10 42.53 -27.14
N LYS A 45 -17.51 43.21 -26.08
CA LYS A 45 -18.14 44.54 -26.16
C LYS A 45 -17.05 45.60 -26.11
N THR A 46 -16.85 46.33 -27.22
CA THR A 46 -15.79 47.31 -27.29
C THR A 46 -16.13 48.46 -28.24
N ARG A 47 -15.46 49.57 -28.04
CA ARG A 47 -15.42 50.73 -28.99
C ARG A 47 -14.01 51.01 -29.46
N GLU A 48 -13.04 50.26 -28.95
CA GLU A 48 -11.65 50.50 -29.24
C GLU A 48 -11.27 49.93 -30.62
N LYS A 49 -10.41 50.65 -31.35
CA LYS A 49 -9.84 50.20 -32.63
C LYS A 49 -8.44 49.60 -32.46
N THR A 50 -7.99 49.37 -31.22
CA THR A 50 -6.68 48.80 -30.92
C THR A 50 -6.65 47.31 -31.23
N PRO A 51 -5.50 46.72 -31.59
CA PRO A 51 -5.41 45.27 -31.76
C PRO A 51 -5.83 44.52 -30.50
N LEU A 52 -6.55 43.45 -30.66
CA LEU A 52 -6.83 42.53 -29.54
C LEU A 52 -5.62 41.63 -29.23
N THR A 53 -5.50 41.23 -27.98
CA THR A 53 -4.52 40.26 -27.54
C THR A 53 -5.27 39.03 -27.06
N ILE A 54 -4.95 37.84 -27.59
CA ILE A 54 -5.51 36.57 -27.18
C ILE A 54 -4.42 35.77 -26.45
N THR A 55 -4.73 35.36 -25.24
CA THR A 55 -3.84 34.54 -24.41
C THR A 55 -4.59 33.29 -23.93
N SER A 56 -3.91 32.15 -23.95
CA SER A 56 -4.40 30.92 -23.38
C SER A 56 -3.21 30.15 -22.83
N MET A 57 -3.42 29.36 -21.78
CA MET A 57 -2.37 28.51 -21.21
C MET A 57 -1.86 27.53 -22.26
N GLY A 58 -0.55 27.45 -22.43
CA GLY A 58 0.07 26.55 -23.42
C GLY A 58 0.12 27.13 -24.84
N TYR A 59 -0.23 28.44 -25.07
CA TYR A 59 -0.19 29.08 -26.37
C TYR A 59 0.58 30.40 -26.33
N LYS A 60 1.27 30.70 -27.43
CA LYS A 60 1.89 32.01 -27.61
C LYS A 60 0.83 33.10 -27.71
N PRO A 61 0.98 34.23 -27.00
CA PRO A 61 0.07 35.37 -27.13
C PRO A 61 -0.04 35.81 -28.59
N LEU A 62 -1.28 35.94 -29.07
CA LEU A 62 -1.57 36.43 -30.40
C LEU A 62 -2.07 37.89 -30.34
N ARG A 63 -1.42 38.77 -31.06
CA ARG A 63 -1.94 40.10 -31.32
C ARG A 63 -2.50 40.17 -32.74
N ALA A 64 -3.77 40.56 -32.87
CA ALA A 64 -4.46 40.57 -34.13
C ALA A 64 -5.47 41.74 -34.20
N ALA A 65 -5.84 42.14 -35.41
CA ALA A 65 -6.93 43.09 -35.60
C ALA A 65 -8.27 42.46 -35.19
N LEU A 66 -9.17 43.23 -34.58
CA LEU A 66 -10.51 42.80 -34.29
C LEU A 66 -11.36 42.75 -35.57
N VAL A 67 -11.81 41.57 -35.95
CA VAL A 67 -12.68 41.33 -37.11
C VAL A 67 -13.92 40.60 -36.60
N ASN A 68 -15.12 41.11 -36.88
CA ASN A 68 -16.36 40.47 -36.49
C ASN A 68 -16.53 39.14 -37.25
N GLY A 69 -16.81 38.02 -36.53
CA GLY A 69 -16.81 36.68 -37.09
C GLY A 69 -15.41 36.11 -37.38
N GLY A 70 -14.34 36.78 -36.95
CA GLY A 70 -12.95 36.40 -37.23
C GLY A 70 -12.54 35.08 -36.58
N THR A 71 -11.73 34.28 -37.30
CA THR A 71 -11.08 33.08 -36.73
C THR A 71 -9.63 33.38 -36.37
N TYR A 72 -9.29 33.21 -35.09
CA TYR A 72 -7.96 33.46 -34.53
C TYR A 72 -7.28 32.13 -34.20
N ARG A 73 -6.07 31.93 -34.76
CA ARG A 73 -5.33 30.68 -34.59
C ARG A 73 -4.16 30.90 -33.64
N LEU A 74 -4.25 30.31 -32.47
CA LEU A 74 -3.18 30.28 -31.48
C LEU A 74 -2.16 29.18 -31.82
N ARG A 75 -0.89 29.56 -31.86
CA ARG A 75 0.20 28.58 -31.95
C ARG A 75 0.57 28.09 -30.56
N GLN A 76 0.67 26.80 -30.41
CA GLN A 76 1.15 26.20 -29.16
C GLN A 76 2.52 26.80 -28.82
N ASP A 77 2.69 27.16 -27.56
CA ASP A 77 3.99 27.60 -27.06
C ASP A 77 4.76 26.37 -26.57
N ILE A 78 5.44 25.71 -27.52
CA ILE A 78 6.24 24.53 -27.26
C ILE A 78 7.34 24.83 -26.21
N LEU A 79 7.74 26.07 -26.01
CA LEU A 79 8.70 26.47 -24.99
C LEU A 79 8.06 26.62 -23.60
N SER A 80 6.77 26.99 -23.51
CA SER A 80 6.03 27.05 -22.24
C SER A 80 5.43 25.69 -21.85
N LEU A 81 5.23 24.77 -22.80
CA LEU A 81 4.84 23.36 -22.57
C LEU A 81 5.99 22.51 -22.01
N GLN A 82 7.22 23.04 -21.91
CA GLN A 82 8.38 22.33 -21.35
C GLN A 82 8.76 22.79 -19.94
N GLU A 83 7.81 23.28 -19.15
CA GLU A 83 8.06 23.40 -17.72
C GLU A 83 8.06 22.00 -17.11
N VAL A 84 9.25 21.47 -16.87
CA VAL A 84 9.43 20.18 -16.20
C VAL A 84 8.98 20.35 -14.76
N VAL A 85 7.84 19.78 -14.41
CA VAL A 85 7.34 19.74 -13.03
C VAL A 85 7.91 18.50 -12.34
N VAL A 86 8.83 18.71 -11.43
CA VAL A 86 9.59 17.65 -10.74
C VAL A 86 9.00 17.26 -9.37
N THR A 87 7.77 17.68 -9.09
CA THR A 87 7.09 17.48 -7.82
C THR A 87 5.71 16.86 -8.03
N ALA A 88 5.13 16.30 -6.96
CA ALA A 88 3.72 15.96 -6.95
C ALA A 88 2.87 17.24 -7.07
N GLN A 89 1.77 17.13 -7.79
CA GLN A 89 0.78 18.20 -7.93
C GLN A 89 -0.49 17.76 -7.20
N GLU A 90 -0.96 18.62 -6.28
CA GLU A 90 -2.27 18.39 -5.65
C GLU A 90 -3.37 18.69 -6.68
N ASN A 91 -4.35 17.79 -6.76
CA ASN A 91 -5.47 17.95 -7.66
C ASN A 91 -6.47 18.94 -7.06
N HIS A 92 -6.91 19.92 -7.84
CA HIS A 92 -8.02 20.81 -7.50
C HIS A 92 -9.36 20.09 -7.75
N GLY A 93 -9.65 19.09 -6.93
CA GLY A 93 -10.79 18.18 -7.09
C GLY A 93 -11.73 18.18 -5.90
N LEU A 94 -12.55 17.15 -5.83
CA LEU A 94 -13.54 16.92 -4.76
C LEU A 94 -12.94 16.28 -3.51
N THR A 95 -11.72 15.77 -3.58
CA THR A 95 -11.04 15.03 -2.50
C THR A 95 -9.52 15.23 -2.59
N SER A 96 -8.83 15.06 -1.47
CA SER A 96 -7.37 15.15 -1.42
C SER A 96 -6.71 14.03 -2.24
N SER A 97 -5.97 14.43 -3.25
CA SER A 97 -5.22 13.53 -4.12
C SER A 97 -4.03 14.23 -4.77
N SER A 98 -2.96 13.49 -4.98
CA SER A 98 -1.74 13.96 -5.61
C SER A 98 -1.50 13.24 -6.92
N LYS A 99 -1.15 13.98 -7.95
CA LYS A 99 -0.71 13.44 -9.24
C LYS A 99 0.78 13.65 -9.43
N ILE A 100 1.49 12.58 -9.76
CA ILE A 100 2.92 12.56 -10.02
C ILE A 100 3.11 12.19 -11.50
N GLY A 101 3.60 13.13 -12.29
CA GLY A 101 3.80 12.95 -13.73
C GLY A 101 5.15 12.32 -14.08
N ALA A 102 5.29 11.92 -15.35
CA ALA A 102 6.51 11.27 -15.89
C ALA A 102 7.78 12.09 -15.65
N ASP A 103 7.72 13.43 -15.75
CA ASP A 103 8.86 14.31 -15.52
C ASP A 103 9.34 14.26 -14.07
N ALA A 104 8.41 14.26 -13.10
CA ALA A 104 8.73 14.11 -11.68
C ALA A 104 9.34 12.73 -11.41
N ILE A 105 8.77 11.67 -11.98
CA ILE A 105 9.28 10.30 -11.86
C ILE A 105 10.69 10.19 -12.46
N ALA A 106 10.91 10.68 -13.66
CA ALA A 106 12.23 10.70 -14.29
C ALA A 106 13.25 11.52 -13.48
N HIS A 107 12.76 12.58 -12.81
CA HIS A 107 13.60 13.42 -11.98
C HIS A 107 14.05 12.73 -10.69
N ILE A 108 13.15 12.07 -9.91
CA ILE A 108 13.55 11.36 -8.68
C ILE A 108 14.36 10.09 -8.95
N GLN A 109 14.28 9.52 -10.14
CA GLN A 109 15.00 8.29 -10.53
C GLN A 109 14.68 7.08 -9.62
N PRO A 110 13.40 6.73 -9.46
CA PRO A 110 12.99 5.72 -8.50
C PRO A 110 13.51 4.34 -8.90
N SER A 111 13.78 3.49 -7.92
CA SER A 111 14.03 2.06 -8.08
C SER A 111 12.79 1.22 -7.80
N SER A 112 11.85 1.80 -7.02
CA SER A 112 10.54 1.22 -6.68
C SER A 112 9.46 2.31 -6.56
N ILE A 113 8.19 1.90 -6.49
CA ILE A 113 7.08 2.85 -6.24
C ILE A 113 7.23 3.57 -4.88
N ALA A 114 7.88 2.96 -3.90
CA ALA A 114 8.12 3.59 -2.61
C ALA A 114 8.87 4.92 -2.75
N ASP A 115 9.84 5.00 -3.66
CA ASP A 115 10.63 6.22 -3.90
C ASP A 115 9.75 7.33 -4.50
N ILE A 116 8.69 6.98 -5.27
CA ILE A 116 7.75 7.94 -5.86
C ILE A 116 6.86 8.56 -4.77
N LEU A 117 6.48 7.77 -3.76
CA LEU A 117 5.62 8.24 -2.67
C LEU A 117 6.31 9.26 -1.75
N GLU A 118 7.64 9.39 -1.82
CA GLU A 118 8.39 10.45 -1.11
C GLU A 118 7.95 11.87 -1.50
N LEU A 119 7.40 12.06 -2.70
CA LEU A 119 6.93 13.35 -3.19
C LEU A 119 5.60 13.80 -2.58
N LEU A 120 4.88 12.92 -1.90
CA LEU A 120 3.61 13.23 -1.26
C LEU A 120 3.82 14.16 -0.05
N PRO A 121 2.81 14.97 0.33
CA PRO A 121 2.83 15.68 1.60
C PRO A 121 3.08 14.71 2.75
N GLY A 122 4.04 15.03 3.63
CA GLY A 122 4.45 14.12 4.70
C GLY A 122 5.47 13.05 4.30
N GLY A 123 5.77 12.89 3.01
CA GLY A 123 6.80 11.98 2.53
C GLY A 123 8.21 12.45 2.91
N SER A 124 9.12 11.51 3.09
CA SER A 124 10.54 11.79 3.32
C SER A 124 11.40 10.85 2.49
N SER A 125 12.50 11.37 1.95
CA SER A 125 13.45 10.56 1.19
C SER A 125 14.16 9.58 2.09
N SER A 126 14.12 8.32 1.72
CA SER A 126 14.86 7.25 2.35
C SER A 126 15.80 6.58 1.34
N ASN A 127 16.87 5.97 1.82
CA ASN A 127 17.69 5.14 0.95
C ASN A 127 16.85 3.95 0.48
N PRO A 128 16.96 3.51 -0.79
CA PRO A 128 16.22 2.35 -1.27
C PRO A 128 16.47 1.11 -0.41
N ALA A 129 15.44 0.65 0.31
CA ALA A 129 15.51 -0.51 1.20
C ALA A 129 15.04 -1.77 0.48
N LEU A 130 15.68 -2.12 -0.67
CA LEU A 130 15.25 -3.23 -1.51
C LEU A 130 15.55 -4.63 -0.92
N GLY A 131 16.28 -4.71 0.18
CA GLY A 131 16.61 -5.97 0.87
C GLY A 131 15.45 -6.56 1.70
N SER A 132 14.33 -5.86 1.85
CA SER A 132 13.12 -6.35 2.52
C SER A 132 11.87 -5.87 1.81
N PRO A 133 10.73 -6.59 1.92
CA PRO A 133 9.45 -6.18 1.35
C PRO A 133 9.05 -4.77 1.79
N GLN A 134 8.50 -4.00 0.86
CA GLN A 134 8.07 -2.61 1.08
C GLN A 134 6.55 -2.52 0.94
N ILE A 135 5.86 -2.36 2.05
CA ILE A 135 4.41 -2.12 2.11
C ILE A 135 4.15 -0.66 2.50
N VAL A 136 2.98 -0.13 2.15
CA VAL A 136 2.62 1.26 2.41
C VAL A 136 1.41 1.37 3.31
N ASN A 137 1.48 2.34 4.23
CA ASN A 137 0.35 2.82 5.01
C ASN A 137 0.28 4.35 4.83
N LEU A 138 -0.73 4.81 4.09
CA LEU A 138 -0.89 6.22 3.79
C LEU A 138 -1.36 7.01 5.02
N ARG A 139 -0.96 8.28 5.13
CA ARG A 139 -1.39 9.20 6.19
C ARG A 139 -1.16 8.64 7.61
N ALA A 140 0.00 8.03 7.86
CA ALA A 140 0.33 7.46 9.16
C ALA A 140 1.62 8.06 9.71
N ALA A 141 1.63 8.33 11.02
CA ALA A 141 2.83 8.69 11.77
C ALA A 141 3.52 7.44 12.32
N GLY A 142 4.85 7.47 12.38
CA GLY A 142 5.66 6.39 12.95
C GLY A 142 5.72 5.11 12.12
N SER A 143 6.34 4.09 12.68
CA SER A 143 6.36 2.74 12.10
C SER A 143 5.13 1.96 12.54
N LEU A 144 4.65 1.06 11.67
CA LEU A 144 3.57 0.13 12.00
C LEU A 144 4.01 -0.82 13.12
N PRO A 145 3.31 -0.87 14.27
CA PRO A 145 3.54 -1.93 15.24
C PRO A 145 3.20 -3.30 14.64
N SER A 146 3.85 -4.37 15.12
CA SER A 146 3.70 -5.74 14.57
C SER A 146 2.26 -6.20 14.45
N ASP A 147 1.43 -5.90 15.45
CA ASP A 147 0.04 -6.34 15.52
C ASP A 147 -0.91 -5.54 14.62
N TYR A 148 -0.43 -4.44 14.03
CA TYR A 148 -1.21 -3.55 13.17
C TYR A 148 -0.71 -3.51 11.72
N VAL A 149 0.25 -4.35 11.35
CA VAL A 149 0.85 -4.39 10.00
C VAL A 149 -0.19 -4.72 8.93
N THR A 150 -1.25 -5.45 9.25
CA THR A 150 -2.40 -5.73 8.39
C THR A 150 -3.14 -4.49 7.89
N SER A 151 -2.96 -3.32 8.52
CA SER A 151 -3.54 -2.06 8.05
C SER A 151 -3.00 -1.63 6.67
N ALA A 152 -1.83 -2.12 6.27
CA ALA A 152 -1.27 -1.92 4.93
C ALA A 152 -2.09 -2.59 3.82
N LEU A 153 -2.88 -3.65 4.12
CA LEU A 153 -3.85 -4.26 3.21
C LEU A 153 -4.93 -3.27 2.73
N GLY A 154 -5.16 -2.21 3.49
CA GLY A 154 -6.12 -1.17 3.16
C GLY A 154 -5.72 -0.25 2.01
N THR A 155 -4.50 -0.33 1.48
CA THR A 155 -4.06 0.44 0.32
C THR A 155 -4.16 -0.40 -0.95
N GLN A 156 -5.03 0.03 -1.88
CA GLN A 156 -5.20 -0.64 -3.15
C GLN A 156 -4.25 -0.07 -4.21
N PHE A 157 -3.62 -0.94 -4.98
CA PHE A 157 -2.84 -0.59 -6.17
C PHE A 157 -3.62 -0.97 -7.43
N SER A 158 -3.64 -0.06 -8.42
CA SER A 158 -4.26 -0.29 -9.71
C SER A 158 -3.30 0.10 -10.83
N ILE A 159 -3.12 -0.78 -11.83
CA ILE A 159 -2.30 -0.52 -13.02
C ILE A 159 -3.21 -0.49 -14.24
N ASP A 160 -3.26 0.65 -14.95
CA ASP A 160 -4.12 0.88 -16.11
C ASP A 160 -5.60 0.52 -15.83
N GLY A 161 -6.10 0.89 -14.62
CA GLY A 161 -7.48 0.64 -14.19
C GLY A 161 -7.80 -0.78 -13.72
N LYS A 162 -6.79 -1.63 -13.57
CA LYS A 162 -6.90 -3.03 -13.10
C LYS A 162 -6.24 -3.16 -11.74
N PRO A 163 -6.98 -3.55 -10.68
CA PRO A 163 -6.40 -3.74 -9.35
C PRO A 163 -5.41 -4.90 -9.33
N LEU A 164 -4.44 -4.83 -8.41
CA LEU A 164 -3.57 -5.95 -8.07
C LEU A 164 -4.23 -6.75 -6.94
N GLY A 165 -4.50 -8.04 -7.19
CA GLY A 165 -5.03 -8.95 -6.19
C GLY A 165 -3.91 -9.48 -5.27
N ASN A 166 -4.22 -9.64 -3.99
CA ASN A 166 -3.35 -10.25 -2.99
C ASN A 166 -4.11 -11.07 -1.94
N ASN A 167 -5.43 -11.24 -2.09
CA ASN A 167 -6.27 -11.94 -1.11
C ASN A 167 -5.98 -13.44 -1.04
N ALA A 168 -5.54 -14.06 -2.15
CA ALA A 168 -5.19 -15.48 -2.22
C ALA A 168 -3.73 -15.78 -1.86
N ASN A 169 -2.96 -14.80 -1.39
CA ASN A 169 -1.60 -15.00 -0.96
C ASN A 169 -1.57 -15.68 0.41
N LEU A 170 -1.30 -16.98 0.42
CA LEU A 170 -1.24 -17.83 1.62
C LEU A 170 0.21 -18.17 2.00
N GLN A 171 1.14 -17.91 1.11
CA GLN A 171 2.54 -18.21 1.28
C GLN A 171 3.19 -17.24 2.28
N TYR A 172 3.60 -17.77 3.41
CA TYR A 172 4.35 -17.04 4.41
C TYR A 172 5.45 -17.92 5.00
N THR A 173 6.43 -17.27 5.60
CA THR A 173 7.51 -17.98 6.29
C THR A 173 7.23 -17.96 7.77
N PRO A 174 7.07 -19.12 8.41
CA PRO A 174 6.93 -19.18 9.87
C PRO A 174 8.12 -18.52 10.59
N ALA A 175 7.84 -17.91 11.74
CA ALA A 175 8.80 -17.15 12.54
C ALA A 175 9.92 -17.97 13.23
N TRP A 176 10.05 -19.27 12.94
CA TRP A 176 11.10 -20.12 13.55
C TRP A 176 12.50 -19.87 13.04
N SER A 177 12.67 -18.90 12.16
CA SER A 177 13.92 -18.57 11.54
C SER A 177 14.24 -17.10 11.67
N ASN A 178 15.51 -16.79 11.89
CA ASN A 178 16.03 -15.45 11.88
C ASN A 178 16.21 -14.89 10.46
N LEU A 179 16.07 -15.72 9.42
CA LEU A 179 16.23 -15.33 8.02
C LEU A 179 14.89 -15.03 7.37
N GLY A 180 14.63 -13.76 7.17
CA GLY A 180 13.57 -13.24 6.31
C GLY A 180 12.16 -13.49 6.80
N SER A 181 11.35 -12.46 6.69
CA SER A 181 9.90 -12.54 6.75
C SER A 181 9.35 -12.26 5.36
N ASN A 182 8.34 -13.03 4.94
CA ASN A 182 7.61 -12.76 3.72
C ASN A 182 6.32 -12.02 4.09
N TYR A 183 6.06 -10.88 3.44
CA TYR A 183 4.89 -10.04 3.69
C TYR A 183 3.88 -10.08 2.55
N VAL A 184 3.95 -11.06 1.64
CA VAL A 184 3.05 -11.11 0.47
C VAL A 184 1.56 -11.17 0.82
N ASN A 185 1.23 -11.61 2.01
CA ASN A 185 -0.13 -11.64 2.54
C ASN A 185 -0.53 -10.39 3.35
N LEU A 186 0.37 -9.40 3.49
CA LEU A 186 0.16 -8.18 4.28
C LEU A 186 -0.02 -6.92 3.43
N GLY A 187 -0.05 -7.04 2.10
CA GLY A 187 -0.19 -5.93 1.17
C GLY A 187 0.68 -6.10 -0.08
N THR A 188 0.60 -5.13 -0.98
CA THR A 188 1.40 -5.14 -2.20
C THR A 188 2.85 -4.75 -1.90
N ASP A 189 3.80 -5.64 -2.22
CA ASP A 189 5.22 -5.31 -2.16
C ASP A 189 5.61 -4.37 -3.31
N MET A 190 5.85 -3.11 -2.98
CA MET A 190 6.18 -2.07 -3.95
C MET A 190 7.48 -2.32 -4.71
N ARG A 191 8.39 -3.18 -4.22
CA ARG A 191 9.61 -3.58 -4.95
C ARG A 191 9.29 -4.31 -6.25
N THR A 192 8.13 -5.00 -6.34
CA THR A 192 7.73 -5.79 -7.51
C THR A 192 7.24 -4.96 -8.68
N ILE A 193 6.99 -3.66 -8.49
CA ILE A 193 6.45 -2.76 -9.49
C ILE A 193 7.58 -1.95 -10.13
N GLY A 194 7.77 -2.10 -11.46
CA GLY A 194 8.72 -1.29 -12.24
C GLY A 194 8.22 0.14 -12.44
N THR A 195 9.13 1.09 -12.50
CA THR A 195 8.83 2.54 -12.51
C THR A 195 9.10 3.24 -13.83
N GLU A 196 9.66 2.54 -14.82
CA GLU A 196 10.30 3.17 -15.98
C GLU A 196 9.35 3.54 -17.11
N ASP A 197 8.19 2.90 -17.23
CA ASP A 197 7.20 3.15 -18.27
C ASP A 197 5.90 3.79 -17.73
N ILE A 198 6.00 4.39 -16.56
CA ILE A 198 4.90 5.10 -15.92
C ILE A 198 4.73 6.50 -16.53
N GLU A 199 3.51 6.82 -16.93
CA GLU A 199 3.09 8.14 -17.35
C GLU A 199 2.68 9.01 -16.16
N THR A 200 1.81 8.44 -15.29
CA THR A 200 1.37 9.12 -14.06
C THR A 200 1.12 8.13 -12.93
N VAL A 201 1.35 8.60 -11.71
CA VAL A 201 0.88 7.96 -10.47
C VAL A 201 -0.09 8.93 -9.81
N ASP A 202 -1.35 8.52 -9.69
CA ASP A 202 -2.40 9.27 -8.99
C ASP A 202 -2.62 8.60 -7.62
N VAL A 203 -2.38 9.33 -6.54
CA VAL A 203 -2.56 8.84 -5.16
C VAL A 203 -3.75 9.52 -4.53
N VAL A 204 -4.85 8.78 -4.38
CA VAL A 204 -6.07 9.26 -3.70
C VAL A 204 -5.96 8.88 -2.23
N ARG A 205 -5.82 9.88 -1.36
CA ARG A 205 -5.67 9.73 0.09
C ARG A 205 -7.00 9.92 0.82
N GLY A 206 -7.86 10.79 0.28
CA GLY A 206 -9.18 11.11 0.84
C GLY A 206 -10.26 10.10 0.45
N ILE A 207 -11.46 10.61 0.13
CA ILE A 207 -12.64 9.82 -0.18
C ILE A 207 -12.67 9.49 -1.68
N ALA A 208 -12.26 8.28 -2.03
CA ALA A 208 -12.23 7.82 -3.41
C ALA A 208 -13.66 7.63 -3.98
N SER A 209 -13.81 7.70 -5.33
CA SER A 209 -15.05 7.35 -6.02
C SER A 209 -15.51 5.93 -5.67
N VAL A 210 -16.83 5.71 -5.67
CA VAL A 210 -17.43 4.39 -5.36
C VAL A 210 -17.12 3.30 -6.38
N GLU A 211 -16.53 3.63 -7.53
CA GLU A 211 -16.02 2.63 -8.48
C GLU A 211 -14.84 1.82 -7.92
N HIS A 212 -14.17 2.34 -6.87
CA HIS A 212 -13.08 1.66 -6.19
C HIS A 212 -13.53 1.13 -4.83
N GLY A 213 -13.30 -0.14 -4.57
CA GLY A 213 -13.66 -0.83 -3.33
C GLY A 213 -12.53 -1.70 -2.81
N ASP A 214 -12.81 -2.46 -1.76
CA ASP A 214 -11.86 -3.34 -1.08
C ASP A 214 -10.61 -2.59 -0.58
N LEU A 215 -10.82 -1.39 -0.04
CA LEU A 215 -9.76 -0.51 0.47
C LEU A 215 -10.24 0.25 1.72
N THR A 216 -9.33 0.52 2.66
CA THR A 216 -9.60 1.35 3.86
C THR A 216 -8.64 2.54 3.99
N SER A 217 -7.42 2.46 3.44
CA SER A 217 -6.42 3.54 3.56
C SER A 217 -6.44 4.49 2.37
N GLY A 218 -6.23 4.00 1.14
CA GLY A 218 -6.20 4.83 -0.05
C GLY A 218 -6.01 4.03 -1.33
N LEU A 219 -5.86 4.77 -2.44
CA LEU A 219 -5.76 4.19 -3.77
C LEU A 219 -4.56 4.77 -4.49
N ILE A 220 -3.70 3.90 -5.03
CA ILE A 220 -2.55 4.26 -5.87
C ILE A 220 -2.84 3.77 -7.28
N GLN A 221 -3.08 4.70 -8.18
CA GLN A 221 -3.38 4.42 -9.59
C GLN A 221 -2.17 4.72 -10.45
N ILE A 222 -1.66 3.70 -11.12
CA ILE A 222 -0.51 3.77 -12.00
C ILE A 222 -1.02 3.72 -13.43
N LYS A 223 -0.76 4.76 -14.22
CA LYS A 223 -1.02 4.78 -15.65
C LYS A 223 0.29 4.69 -16.39
N ARG A 224 0.35 3.78 -17.35
CA ARG A 224 1.55 3.56 -18.16
C ARG A 224 1.45 4.24 -19.52
N ILE A 225 2.60 4.58 -20.08
CA ILE A 225 2.72 5.26 -21.36
C ILE A 225 2.09 4.39 -22.46
N LYS A 226 1.24 4.99 -23.30
CA LYS A 226 0.56 4.34 -24.44
C LYS A 226 0.96 5.02 -25.76
N GLY A 227 1.47 4.23 -26.70
CA GLY A 227 1.92 4.73 -27.99
C GLY A 227 3.29 5.40 -27.95
N GLY A 228 3.49 6.39 -28.83
CA GLY A 228 4.79 7.03 -29.05
C GLY A 228 5.66 6.23 -30.02
N ASN A 229 6.79 6.83 -30.46
CA ASN A 229 7.72 6.19 -31.40
C ASN A 229 9.16 6.13 -30.88
N ASP A 230 9.40 6.60 -29.67
CA ASP A 230 10.72 6.71 -29.10
C ASP A 230 11.21 5.37 -28.55
N LEU A 231 12.46 5.04 -28.80
CA LEU A 231 13.20 4.02 -28.08
C LEU A 231 13.79 4.65 -26.81
N ARG A 232 13.41 4.15 -25.66
CA ARG A 232 13.91 4.60 -24.36
C ARG A 232 14.78 3.55 -23.73
N ALA A 233 15.94 3.97 -23.24
CA ALA A 233 16.81 3.12 -22.43
C ALA A 233 17.21 3.89 -21.17
N ARG A 234 17.32 3.16 -20.05
CA ARG A 234 17.72 3.72 -18.76
C ARG A 234 18.75 2.78 -18.11
N PHE A 235 19.82 3.36 -17.62
CA PHE A 235 20.79 2.69 -16.78
C PHE A 235 21.00 3.49 -15.51
N LYS A 236 20.76 2.89 -14.37
CA LYS A 236 20.99 3.47 -13.04
C LYS A 236 21.98 2.62 -12.27
N SER A 237 22.91 3.25 -11.56
CA SER A 237 23.79 2.61 -10.59
C SER A 237 23.89 3.48 -9.35
N ASP A 238 23.62 2.90 -8.21
CA ASP A 238 23.78 3.53 -6.91
C ASP A 238 24.57 2.63 -5.97
N MET A 239 24.70 3.02 -4.69
CA MET A 239 25.50 2.30 -3.71
C MET A 239 25.05 0.85 -3.47
N THR A 240 23.77 0.55 -3.67
CA THR A 240 23.18 -0.76 -3.35
C THR A 240 22.50 -1.44 -4.52
N SER A 241 22.24 -0.74 -5.64
CA SER A 241 21.49 -1.30 -6.75
C SER A 241 22.01 -0.91 -8.12
N LYS A 242 21.69 -1.76 -9.10
CA LYS A 242 21.89 -1.55 -10.52
C LYS A 242 20.60 -1.85 -11.26
N LEU A 243 20.18 -0.93 -12.13
CA LEU A 243 18.94 -1.06 -12.89
C LEU A 243 19.21 -0.80 -14.38
N VAL A 244 18.67 -1.65 -15.22
CA VAL A 244 18.71 -1.52 -16.68
C VAL A 244 17.28 -1.65 -17.22
N TYR A 245 16.89 -0.71 -18.08
CA TYR A 245 15.59 -0.70 -18.74
C TYR A 245 15.77 -0.42 -20.23
N ALA A 246 14.93 -1.06 -21.04
CA ALA A 246 14.72 -0.74 -22.45
C ALA A 246 13.24 -0.85 -22.80
N GLY A 247 12.72 0.15 -23.53
CA GLY A 247 11.33 0.17 -23.95
C GLY A 247 11.15 0.91 -25.27
N LYS A 248 10.24 0.41 -26.12
CA LYS A 248 9.90 1.00 -27.41
C LYS A 248 8.39 1.12 -27.55
N GLY A 249 7.95 2.27 -28.03
CA GLY A 249 6.60 2.50 -28.50
C GLY A 249 6.53 2.47 -30.04
N TRP A 250 5.38 2.12 -30.57
CA TRP A 250 5.02 2.25 -31.97
C TRP A 250 3.60 2.81 -32.07
N GLU A 251 3.41 3.77 -32.90
CA GLU A 251 2.11 4.37 -33.18
C GLU A 251 1.91 4.52 -34.68
N TRP A 252 0.77 4.02 -35.20
CA TRP A 252 0.45 4.08 -36.62
C TRP A 252 -1.06 4.11 -36.86
N GLY A 253 -1.45 4.49 -38.10
CA GLY A 253 -2.84 4.55 -38.53
C GLY A 253 -3.40 5.97 -38.40
N GLY A 254 -3.95 6.51 -39.51
CA GLY A 254 -4.49 7.88 -39.57
C GLY A 254 -5.81 8.05 -38.80
N LYS A 255 -6.94 7.64 -39.41
CA LYS A 255 -8.28 7.68 -38.78
C LYS A 255 -8.48 6.61 -37.71
N GLU A 256 -7.69 5.52 -37.77
CA GLU A 256 -7.67 4.44 -36.80
C GLU A 256 -6.30 4.44 -36.09
N ARG A 257 -6.27 4.96 -34.90
CA ARG A 257 -5.03 4.98 -34.10
C ARG A 257 -4.75 3.57 -33.57
N ARG A 258 -3.56 3.04 -33.83
CA ARG A 258 -3.04 1.78 -33.29
C ARG A 258 -1.76 2.05 -32.53
N THR A 259 -1.63 1.45 -31.38
CA THR A 259 -0.46 1.60 -30.50
C THR A 259 0.08 0.23 -30.11
N LEU A 260 1.39 0.13 -29.97
CA LEU A 260 2.07 -1.02 -29.38
C LEU A 260 3.22 -0.49 -28.52
N ASN A 261 3.38 -1.03 -27.33
CA ASN A 261 4.52 -0.74 -26.46
C ASN A 261 5.10 -2.06 -25.97
N ALA A 262 6.42 -2.18 -25.99
CA ALA A 262 7.15 -3.29 -25.41
C ALA A 262 8.25 -2.75 -24.51
N SER A 263 8.42 -3.36 -23.35
CA SER A 263 9.47 -2.94 -22.38
C SER A 263 10.00 -4.11 -21.57
N VAL A 264 11.25 -3.96 -21.14
CA VAL A 264 11.92 -4.88 -20.22
C VAL A 264 12.74 -4.07 -19.21
N ASN A 265 12.71 -4.51 -17.95
CA ASN A 265 13.48 -3.92 -16.85
C ASN A 265 14.14 -5.02 -16.05
N PHE A 266 15.39 -4.78 -15.64
CA PHE A 266 16.13 -5.65 -14.74
C PHE A 266 16.75 -4.81 -13.62
N LEU A 267 16.55 -5.24 -12.38
CA LEU A 267 17.12 -4.65 -11.17
C LEU A 267 17.88 -5.72 -10.40
N ASP A 268 19.12 -5.43 -10.02
CA ASP A 268 19.92 -6.21 -9.07
C ASP A 268 20.28 -5.33 -7.89
N SER A 269 19.90 -5.75 -6.68
CA SER A 269 20.13 -4.99 -5.45
C SER A 269 20.73 -5.86 -4.37
N ARG A 270 21.66 -5.27 -3.62
CA ARG A 270 22.26 -5.83 -2.42
C ARG A 270 22.15 -4.80 -1.31
N SER A 271 21.54 -5.15 -0.20
CA SER A 271 21.34 -4.25 0.94
C SER A 271 22.65 -3.71 1.49
N ASP A 272 23.67 -4.56 1.56
CA ASP A 272 25.07 -4.23 1.78
C ASP A 272 25.90 -4.85 0.63
N PRO A 273 26.52 -4.06 -0.23
CA PRO A 273 27.35 -4.57 -1.34
C PRO A 273 28.51 -5.47 -0.89
N ARG A 274 28.94 -5.36 0.37
CA ARG A 274 29.96 -6.23 0.96
C ARG A 274 29.41 -7.59 1.37
N ASN A 275 28.10 -7.70 1.61
CA ASN A 275 27.41 -8.92 1.99
C ASN A 275 26.81 -9.60 0.75
N VAL A 276 27.51 -10.59 0.21
CA VAL A 276 27.06 -11.38 -0.95
C VAL A 276 25.94 -12.37 -0.64
N ARG A 277 25.59 -12.52 0.64
CA ARG A 277 24.63 -13.51 1.15
C ARG A 277 23.19 -13.01 1.15
N GLN A 278 22.98 -11.71 0.92
CA GLN A 278 21.67 -11.11 0.84
C GLN A 278 21.52 -10.31 -0.45
N ASN A 279 20.67 -10.74 -1.35
CA ASN A 279 20.40 -10.04 -2.60
C ASN A 279 18.94 -10.13 -3.02
N TYR A 280 18.50 -9.14 -3.77
CA TYR A 280 17.18 -9.05 -4.37
C TYR A 280 17.32 -8.73 -5.85
N LYS A 281 16.60 -9.45 -6.70
CA LYS A 281 16.55 -9.20 -8.15
C LYS A 281 15.12 -9.09 -8.62
N ARG A 282 14.88 -8.20 -9.58
CA ARG A 282 13.60 -8.05 -10.25
C ARG A 282 13.79 -8.06 -11.76
N LEU A 283 12.97 -8.83 -12.47
CA LEU A 283 12.84 -8.78 -13.91
C LEU A 283 11.39 -8.50 -14.27
N THR A 284 11.13 -7.42 -15.02
CA THR A 284 9.78 -7.14 -15.53
C THR A 284 9.79 -7.06 -17.05
N GLY A 285 8.72 -7.54 -17.68
CA GLY A 285 8.50 -7.44 -19.10
C GLY A 285 7.05 -7.05 -19.37
N SER A 286 6.80 -6.17 -20.33
CA SER A 286 5.46 -5.71 -20.65
C SER A 286 5.28 -5.58 -22.16
N LEU A 287 4.14 -6.07 -22.65
CA LEU A 287 3.66 -5.89 -24.02
C LEU A 287 2.24 -5.35 -23.97
N ARG A 288 2.01 -4.16 -24.55
CA ARG A 288 0.71 -3.49 -24.49
C ARG A 288 0.31 -3.01 -25.89
N GLY A 289 -0.90 -3.30 -26.33
CA GLY A 289 -1.43 -2.88 -27.61
C GLY A 289 -2.78 -2.18 -27.46
N GLY A 290 -3.09 -1.28 -28.38
CA GLY A 290 -4.36 -0.59 -28.40
C GLY A 290 -4.80 -0.22 -29.81
N ARG A 291 -6.12 -0.16 -30.01
CA ARG A 291 -6.74 0.31 -31.25
C ARG A 291 -7.93 1.20 -30.94
N THR A 292 -7.98 2.37 -31.56
CA THR A 292 -9.10 3.31 -31.48
C THR A 292 -9.64 3.53 -32.89
N TRP A 293 -10.95 3.36 -33.06
CA TRP A 293 -11.62 3.54 -34.35
C TRP A 293 -13.00 4.13 -34.20
N ALA A 294 -13.51 4.74 -35.27
CA ALA A 294 -14.87 5.24 -35.32
C ALA A 294 -15.84 4.12 -35.69
N GLY A 295 -16.87 3.90 -34.87
CA GLY A 295 -18.00 3.00 -35.12
C GLY A 295 -19.19 3.78 -35.67
N GLY A 296 -19.25 3.97 -36.97
CA GLY A 296 -20.26 4.81 -37.60
C GLY A 296 -20.15 6.28 -37.23
N GLU A 297 -21.28 7.00 -37.25
CA GLU A 297 -21.33 8.44 -36.96
C GLU A 297 -21.40 8.75 -35.46
N ARG A 298 -21.91 7.84 -34.61
CA ARG A 298 -22.28 8.11 -33.21
C ARG A 298 -21.22 7.74 -32.18
N PHE A 299 -20.36 6.74 -32.46
CA PHE A 299 -19.49 6.16 -31.43
C PHE A 299 -18.02 6.09 -31.84
N VAL A 300 -17.15 6.13 -30.83
CA VAL A 300 -15.74 5.78 -30.93
C VAL A 300 -15.50 4.56 -30.05
N HIS A 301 -14.80 3.58 -30.57
CA HIS A 301 -14.40 2.37 -29.88
C HIS A 301 -12.91 2.45 -29.55
N THR A 302 -12.54 2.08 -28.35
CA THR A 302 -11.16 1.89 -27.95
C THR A 302 -11.04 0.49 -27.34
N LEU A 303 -10.13 -0.32 -27.88
CA LEU A 303 -9.79 -1.65 -27.37
C LEU A 303 -8.32 -1.64 -26.98
N GLY A 304 -8.02 -2.09 -25.79
CA GLY A 304 -6.67 -2.26 -25.27
C GLY A 304 -6.44 -3.69 -24.81
N GLY A 305 -5.16 -4.11 -24.84
CA GLY A 305 -4.72 -5.39 -24.30
C GLY A 305 -3.31 -5.28 -23.75
N SER A 306 -3.01 -6.03 -22.70
CA SER A 306 -1.67 -6.10 -22.11
C SER A 306 -1.32 -7.52 -21.70
N PHE A 307 -0.02 -7.81 -21.79
CA PHE A 307 0.63 -8.96 -21.16
C PHE A 307 1.81 -8.44 -20.35
N ASP A 308 1.81 -8.76 -19.08
CA ASP A 308 2.82 -8.30 -18.13
C ASP A 308 3.44 -9.51 -17.40
N TYR A 309 4.75 -9.52 -17.29
CA TYR A 309 5.52 -10.45 -16.48
C TYR A 309 6.28 -9.71 -15.40
N THR A 310 6.24 -10.22 -14.19
CA THR A 310 7.06 -9.76 -13.06
C THR A 310 7.70 -10.96 -12.39
N GLY A 311 9.04 -11.03 -12.43
CA GLY A 311 9.84 -11.97 -11.66
C GLY A 311 10.59 -11.24 -10.56
N SER A 312 10.60 -11.79 -9.35
CA SER A 312 11.29 -11.23 -8.18
C SER A 312 11.95 -12.37 -7.39
N PHE A 313 13.23 -12.20 -7.07
CA PHE A 313 14.06 -13.23 -6.46
C PHE A 313 14.77 -12.64 -5.24
N ASP A 314 14.57 -13.28 -4.10
CA ASP A 314 15.19 -12.90 -2.82
C ASP A 314 16.02 -14.08 -2.29
N ASP A 315 17.28 -13.87 -1.99
CA ASP A 315 18.20 -14.92 -1.52
C ASP A 315 18.95 -14.41 -0.28
N ARG A 316 18.83 -15.16 0.81
CA ARG A 316 19.46 -14.85 2.10
C ARG A 316 20.13 -16.09 2.66
N LYS A 317 21.29 -15.90 3.27
CA LYS A 317 22.08 -16.94 3.93
C LYS A 317 22.58 -16.40 5.27
N SER A 318 22.68 -17.29 6.26
CA SER A 318 23.37 -16.97 7.52
C SER A 318 24.86 -16.67 7.28
N ASP A 319 25.46 -15.92 8.20
CA ASP A 319 26.90 -15.61 8.13
C ASP A 319 27.72 -16.85 8.40
N GLN A 320 28.63 -17.22 7.47
CA GLN A 320 29.46 -18.40 7.62
C GLN A 320 30.52 -18.20 8.71
N ASP A 321 31.01 -16.98 8.91
CA ASP A 321 32.07 -16.70 9.90
C ASP A 321 31.54 -16.67 11.34
N ILE A 322 30.20 -16.51 11.52
CA ILE A 322 29.55 -16.44 12.82
C ILE A 322 28.65 -17.66 13.07
N ASP A 323 27.93 -18.09 12.03
CA ASP A 323 26.89 -19.12 12.11
C ASP A 323 27.26 -20.37 11.32
N GLU A 324 28.56 -20.64 11.14
CA GLU A 324 28.99 -21.82 10.42
C GLU A 324 28.83 -23.09 11.26
N VAL A 325 28.22 -24.11 10.65
CA VAL A 325 28.14 -25.46 11.18
C VAL A 325 28.75 -26.41 10.16
N ASP A 326 29.87 -27.00 10.49
CA ASP A 326 30.63 -27.93 9.63
C ASP A 326 30.93 -27.39 8.20
N GLY A 327 31.35 -26.13 8.10
CA GLY A 327 31.68 -25.49 6.81
C GLY A 327 30.48 -25.10 5.96
N ARG A 328 29.26 -25.12 6.52
CA ARG A 328 28.02 -24.74 5.83
C ARG A 328 27.27 -23.65 6.59
N PRO A 329 26.51 -22.79 5.89
CA PRO A 329 25.65 -21.83 6.57
C PRO A 329 24.66 -22.57 7.48
N ALA A 330 24.36 -22.00 8.66
CA ALA A 330 23.39 -22.57 9.57
C ALA A 330 21.97 -22.61 8.95
N GLU A 331 21.67 -21.65 8.12
CA GLU A 331 20.34 -21.53 7.48
C GLU A 331 20.42 -20.81 6.13
N THR A 332 19.56 -21.18 5.19
CA THR A 332 19.36 -20.46 3.92
C THR A 332 17.87 -20.22 3.67
N TYR A 333 17.57 -19.09 3.03
CA TYR A 333 16.26 -18.71 2.56
C TYR A 333 16.35 -18.27 1.10
N ARG A 334 15.44 -18.75 0.25
CA ARG A 334 15.29 -18.34 -1.13
C ARG A 334 13.82 -18.19 -1.45
N SER A 335 13.44 -17.06 -2.08
CA SER A 335 12.12 -16.82 -2.62
C SER A 335 12.20 -16.56 -4.11
N SER A 336 11.26 -17.11 -4.86
CA SER A 336 11.11 -16.94 -6.31
C SER A 336 9.66 -16.65 -6.61
N TYR A 337 9.35 -15.37 -6.84
CA TYR A 337 8.04 -14.88 -7.19
C TYR A 337 7.95 -14.63 -8.70
N ASN A 338 6.96 -15.21 -9.37
CA ASN A 338 6.72 -15.03 -10.80
C ASN A 338 5.23 -14.76 -11.03
N ARG A 339 4.89 -13.58 -11.57
CA ARG A 339 3.53 -13.20 -11.91
C ARG A 339 3.39 -12.97 -13.41
N PHE A 340 2.38 -13.59 -14.00
CA PHE A 340 1.94 -13.40 -15.38
C PHE A 340 0.55 -12.77 -15.34
N GLN A 341 0.39 -11.64 -15.98
CA GLN A 341 -0.89 -10.92 -15.99
C GLN A 341 -1.31 -10.61 -17.43
N LEU A 342 -2.54 -11.00 -17.77
CA LEU A 342 -3.24 -10.58 -18.97
C LEU A 342 -4.24 -9.49 -18.60
N GLY A 343 -4.34 -8.44 -19.41
CA GLY A 343 -5.28 -7.36 -19.24
C GLY A 343 -6.00 -7.05 -20.53
N ALA A 344 -7.29 -6.73 -20.45
CA ALA A 344 -8.08 -6.22 -21.56
C ALA A 344 -8.91 -5.02 -21.11
N ASP A 345 -9.04 -4.03 -21.95
CA ASP A 345 -9.91 -2.89 -21.74
C ASP A 345 -10.67 -2.56 -23.03
N TYR A 346 -11.96 -2.27 -22.89
CA TYR A 346 -12.81 -1.82 -23.97
C TYR A 346 -13.61 -0.60 -23.52
N THR A 347 -13.62 0.42 -24.35
CA THR A 347 -14.41 1.64 -24.11
C THR A 347 -15.20 2.00 -25.36
N LEU A 348 -16.52 2.16 -25.19
CA LEU A 348 -17.43 2.74 -26.15
C LEU A 348 -17.75 4.17 -25.70
N GLN A 349 -17.47 5.15 -26.53
CA GLN A 349 -17.68 6.57 -26.24
C GLN A 349 -18.57 7.22 -27.29
N ALA A 350 -19.57 7.99 -26.83
CA ALA A 350 -20.38 8.81 -27.73
C ALA A 350 -19.56 9.98 -28.28
N LYS A 351 -19.67 10.27 -29.59
CA LYS A 351 -18.98 11.41 -30.22
C LYS A 351 -19.65 12.74 -29.88
N GLU A 352 -20.97 12.76 -29.75
CA GLU A 352 -21.72 13.97 -29.44
C GLU A 352 -21.64 14.29 -27.95
N ASN A 353 -21.29 15.53 -27.64
CA ASN A 353 -21.20 15.99 -26.25
C ASN A 353 -22.55 16.11 -25.55
N ASP A 354 -23.67 16.17 -26.27
CA ASP A 354 -25.02 16.30 -25.74
C ASP A 354 -25.74 14.95 -25.60
N SER A 355 -25.10 13.85 -25.98
CA SER A 355 -25.69 12.51 -25.84
C SER A 355 -25.90 12.18 -24.36
N PHE A 356 -27.12 11.66 -24.03
CA PHE A 356 -27.42 11.15 -22.70
C PHE A 356 -26.46 10.04 -22.28
N PHE A 357 -26.21 9.10 -23.18
CA PHE A 357 -25.18 8.07 -23.00
C PHE A 357 -23.81 8.65 -23.35
N ARG A 358 -22.85 8.55 -22.43
CA ARG A 358 -21.50 9.09 -22.60
C ARG A 358 -20.46 8.01 -22.90
N THR A 359 -20.34 7.05 -22.00
CA THR A 359 -19.38 5.97 -22.16
C THR A 359 -19.89 4.68 -21.53
N PHE A 360 -19.47 3.57 -22.13
CA PHE A 360 -19.51 2.26 -21.51
C PHE A 360 -18.10 1.69 -21.56
N SER A 361 -17.59 1.24 -20.43
CA SER A 361 -16.24 0.66 -20.34
C SER A 361 -16.27 -0.67 -19.61
N VAL A 362 -15.49 -1.61 -20.12
CA VAL A 362 -15.24 -2.92 -19.50
C VAL A 362 -13.74 -3.04 -19.32
N ASN A 363 -13.29 -3.36 -18.10
CA ASN A 363 -11.91 -3.72 -17.81
C ASN A 363 -11.90 -5.13 -17.27
N ALA A 364 -10.93 -5.94 -17.74
CA ALA A 364 -10.74 -7.31 -17.30
C ALA A 364 -9.26 -7.58 -17.08
N SER A 365 -8.92 -8.37 -16.08
CA SER A 365 -7.57 -8.92 -15.91
C SER A 365 -7.60 -10.33 -15.36
N LEU A 366 -6.61 -11.11 -15.75
CA LEU A 366 -6.31 -12.43 -15.23
C LEU A 366 -4.85 -12.47 -14.84
N SER A 367 -4.56 -12.78 -13.59
CA SER A 367 -3.21 -12.90 -13.07
C SER A 367 -3.00 -14.30 -12.50
N TYR A 368 -1.89 -14.92 -12.88
CA TYR A 368 -1.43 -16.17 -12.30
C TYR A 368 -0.05 -15.94 -11.69
N GLU A 369 0.10 -16.35 -10.45
CA GLU A 369 1.37 -16.24 -9.72
C GLU A 369 1.93 -17.62 -9.41
N ARG A 370 3.25 -17.72 -9.39
CA ARG A 370 3.98 -18.84 -8.83
C ARG A 370 5.01 -18.29 -7.85
N ASP A 371 4.75 -18.44 -6.58
CA ASP A 371 5.59 -17.98 -5.49
C ASP A 371 6.11 -19.19 -4.72
N LEU A 372 7.42 -19.42 -4.85
CA LEU A 372 8.10 -20.55 -4.25
C LEU A 372 9.07 -20.04 -3.20
N ILE A 373 8.93 -20.53 -1.98
CA ILE A 373 9.83 -20.26 -0.87
C ILE A 373 10.50 -21.55 -0.47
N ASP A 374 11.84 -21.57 -0.52
CA ASP A 374 12.68 -22.68 -0.09
C ASP A 374 13.50 -22.26 1.12
N ARG A 375 13.42 -23.05 2.18
CA ARG A 375 14.23 -22.89 3.39
C ARG A 375 14.97 -24.18 3.67
N TRP A 376 16.21 -24.04 4.04
CA TRP A 376 17.05 -25.11 4.53
C TRP A 376 17.69 -24.67 5.85
N LYS A 377 17.75 -25.58 6.81
CA LYS A 377 18.32 -25.34 8.13
C LYS A 377 19.10 -26.56 8.61
N ASN A 378 20.27 -26.35 9.17
CA ASN A 378 20.97 -27.34 9.97
C ASN A 378 20.49 -27.22 11.43
N VAL A 379 19.67 -28.17 11.83
CA VAL A 379 19.08 -28.18 13.18
C VAL A 379 20.03 -28.85 14.15
N ILE A 380 20.35 -28.15 15.25
CA ILE A 380 21.19 -28.67 16.34
C ILE A 380 20.36 -28.61 17.62
N LEU A 381 20.21 -29.77 18.27
CA LEU A 381 19.49 -29.92 19.54
C LEU A 381 20.48 -30.26 20.65
N SER A 382 20.16 -29.89 21.88
CA SER A 382 20.93 -30.23 23.07
C SER A 382 20.88 -31.71 23.41
N SER A 383 19.78 -32.37 23.03
CA SER A 383 19.53 -33.80 23.25
C SER A 383 18.63 -34.37 22.15
N GLU A 384 18.63 -35.69 22.03
CA GLU A 384 17.59 -36.40 21.26
C GLU A 384 16.22 -36.01 21.78
N THR A 385 15.29 -35.67 20.88
CA THR A 385 14.01 -35.03 21.23
C THR A 385 12.86 -35.84 20.63
N PRO A 386 11.85 -36.24 21.46
CA PRO A 386 10.65 -36.89 20.94
C PRO A 386 9.74 -35.87 20.27
N ILE A 387 9.17 -36.25 19.12
CA ILE A 387 8.16 -35.48 18.39
C ILE A 387 7.03 -36.36 17.90
N SER A 388 5.85 -35.82 17.70
CA SER A 388 4.77 -36.48 16.99
C SER A 388 4.73 -36.09 15.51
N VAL A 389 4.40 -37.06 14.67
CA VAL A 389 4.21 -36.85 13.21
C VAL A 389 2.75 -36.98 12.78
N SER A 390 1.85 -37.31 13.74
CA SER A 390 0.43 -37.52 13.43
C SER A 390 -0.24 -36.24 12.95
N ARG A 391 -1.18 -36.41 12.02
CA ARG A 391 -2.10 -35.36 11.55
C ARG A 391 -3.49 -35.50 12.18
N GLU A 392 -3.74 -36.62 12.83
CA GLU A 392 -5.00 -36.90 13.51
C GLU A 392 -4.86 -36.70 15.03
N PRO A 393 -5.90 -36.20 15.70
CA PRO A 393 -5.90 -36.16 17.17
C PRO A 393 -5.89 -37.55 17.76
N GLY A 394 -5.24 -37.71 18.92
CA GLY A 394 -5.16 -39.00 19.64
C GLY A 394 -3.81 -39.24 20.25
N GLU A 395 -3.67 -40.47 20.83
CA GLU A 395 -2.44 -40.91 21.47
C GLU A 395 -1.56 -41.66 20.47
N PHE A 396 -0.31 -41.27 20.32
CA PHE A 396 0.64 -41.86 19.38
C PHE A 396 2.00 -42.05 20.03
N ASP A 397 2.70 -43.08 19.64
CA ASP A 397 4.09 -43.26 20.06
C ASP A 397 4.96 -42.24 19.27
N ALA A 398 5.82 -41.56 20.00
CA ALA A 398 6.71 -40.54 19.43
C ALA A 398 7.82 -41.14 18.58
N ILE A 399 8.29 -40.41 17.62
CA ILE A 399 9.59 -40.64 16.98
C ILE A 399 10.65 -39.79 17.67
N ILE A 400 11.90 -40.27 17.68
CA ILE A 400 13.04 -39.55 18.23
C ILE A 400 13.84 -38.92 17.13
N VAL A 401 13.98 -37.60 17.14
CA VAL A 401 14.87 -36.91 16.24
C VAL A 401 16.29 -36.82 16.82
N PRO A 402 17.33 -37.01 16.00
CA PRO A 402 18.72 -36.95 16.47
C PRO A 402 19.10 -35.53 16.87
N THR A 403 20.19 -35.38 17.63
CA THR A 403 20.71 -34.08 18.06
C THR A 403 21.16 -33.17 16.91
N ARG A 404 21.40 -33.73 15.72
CA ARG A 404 21.76 -32.99 14.53
C ARG A 404 21.11 -33.57 13.27
N TYR A 405 20.45 -32.73 12.48
CA TYR A 405 19.84 -33.11 11.21
C TYR A 405 19.62 -31.90 10.29
N GLU A 406 19.50 -32.17 9.00
CA GLU A 406 19.14 -31.16 8.00
C GLU A 406 17.62 -31.16 7.82
N ALA A 407 17.01 -29.97 7.86
CA ALA A 407 15.58 -29.77 7.65
C ALA A 407 15.35 -28.87 6.42
N THR A 408 14.30 -29.18 5.67
CA THR A 408 13.87 -28.37 4.52
C THR A 408 12.39 -28.02 4.67
N LEU A 409 12.03 -26.81 4.28
CA LEU A 409 10.65 -26.35 4.16
C LEU A 409 10.49 -25.70 2.80
N GLN A 410 9.51 -26.16 2.04
CA GLN A 410 9.08 -25.51 0.81
C GLN A 410 7.67 -25.00 0.96
N VAL A 411 7.41 -23.74 0.51
CA VAL A 411 6.06 -23.18 0.42
C VAL A 411 5.79 -22.88 -1.03
N ASP A 412 4.89 -23.63 -1.67
CA ASP A 412 4.48 -23.49 -3.07
C ASP A 412 3.11 -22.82 -3.13
N GLY A 413 3.12 -21.50 -3.36
CA GLY A 413 1.94 -20.70 -3.59
C GLY A 413 1.69 -20.48 -5.07
N ARG A 414 0.42 -20.61 -5.50
CA ARG A 414 -0.02 -20.38 -6.90
C ARG A 414 -1.31 -19.59 -6.94
N PRO A 415 -1.32 -18.32 -6.50
CA PRO A 415 -2.48 -17.45 -6.60
C PRO A 415 -2.94 -17.26 -8.03
N LEU A 416 -4.24 -17.43 -8.25
CA LEU A 416 -4.96 -17.07 -9.46
C LEU A 416 -5.95 -15.97 -9.10
N TYR A 417 -5.83 -14.82 -9.73
CA TYR A 417 -6.71 -13.67 -9.57
C TYR A 417 -7.38 -13.31 -10.89
N ALA A 418 -8.71 -13.16 -10.88
CA ALA A 418 -9.45 -12.63 -12.01
C ALA A 418 -10.29 -11.43 -11.57
N PHE A 419 -10.35 -10.43 -12.42
CA PHE A 419 -11.07 -9.18 -12.20
C PHE A 419 -11.84 -8.80 -13.46
N VAL A 420 -13.09 -8.38 -13.28
CA VAL A 420 -13.90 -7.78 -14.34
C VAL A 420 -14.74 -6.67 -13.76
N ASN A 421 -14.71 -5.49 -14.36
CA ASN A 421 -15.71 -4.46 -14.10
C ASN A 421 -16.36 -3.95 -15.39
N ALA A 422 -17.62 -3.53 -15.28
CA ALA A 422 -18.35 -2.87 -16.34
C ALA A 422 -18.98 -1.59 -15.80
N ILE A 423 -18.73 -0.46 -16.45
CA ILE A 423 -19.13 0.87 -15.99
C ILE A 423 -19.82 1.62 -17.12
N ALA A 424 -21.04 2.08 -16.88
CA ALA A 424 -21.78 2.98 -17.77
C ALA A 424 -21.80 4.39 -17.19
N ARG A 425 -21.59 5.40 -18.03
CA ARG A 425 -21.65 6.81 -17.66
C ARG A 425 -22.68 7.52 -18.53
N PHE A 426 -23.50 8.31 -17.86
CA PHE A 426 -24.60 9.08 -18.46
C PHE A 426 -24.46 10.54 -18.08
N GLN A 427 -24.96 11.43 -18.94
CA GLN A 427 -24.97 12.87 -18.65
C GLN A 427 -26.26 13.49 -19.17
N LYS A 428 -26.91 14.29 -18.32
CA LYS A 428 -28.07 15.12 -18.71
C LYS A 428 -28.06 16.43 -17.92
N GLY A 429 -27.84 17.52 -18.62
CA GLY A 429 -27.68 18.83 -17.98
C GLY A 429 -26.53 18.82 -16.96
N ILE A 430 -26.84 19.15 -15.71
CA ILE A 430 -25.87 19.19 -14.61
C ILE A 430 -25.55 17.81 -14.01
N HIS A 431 -26.35 16.80 -14.34
CA HIS A 431 -26.26 15.44 -13.80
C HIS A 431 -25.27 14.60 -14.59
N ARG A 432 -24.31 14.00 -13.89
CA ARG A 432 -23.36 13.02 -14.44
C ARG A 432 -23.43 11.77 -13.57
N ILE A 433 -24.12 10.74 -14.12
CA ILE A 433 -24.38 9.49 -13.40
C ILE A 433 -23.40 8.43 -13.90
N LYS A 434 -22.83 7.70 -12.94
CA LYS A 434 -22.00 6.53 -13.16
C LYS A 434 -22.64 5.36 -12.45
N ALA A 435 -22.78 4.22 -13.12
CA ALA A 435 -23.22 2.97 -12.50
C ALA A 435 -22.38 1.81 -13.02
N GLY A 436 -22.12 0.83 -12.17
CA GLY A 436 -21.30 -0.30 -12.58
C GLY A 436 -21.42 -1.52 -11.69
N VAL A 437 -20.81 -2.58 -12.17
CA VAL A 437 -20.66 -3.87 -11.50
C VAL A 437 -19.18 -4.27 -11.53
N GLU A 438 -18.74 -4.89 -10.47
CA GLU A 438 -17.36 -5.40 -10.32
C GLU A 438 -17.41 -6.81 -9.74
N TRP A 439 -16.58 -7.68 -10.28
CA TRP A 439 -16.39 -9.03 -9.81
C TRP A 439 -14.90 -9.35 -9.68
N ASN A 440 -14.52 -9.90 -8.54
CA ASN A 440 -13.18 -10.37 -8.22
C ASN A 440 -13.25 -11.85 -7.86
N PHE A 441 -12.26 -12.61 -8.29
CA PHE A 441 -12.09 -14.02 -7.98
C PHE A 441 -10.64 -14.27 -7.58
N ASP A 442 -10.46 -14.88 -6.40
CA ASP A 442 -9.15 -15.23 -5.84
C ASP A 442 -9.15 -16.74 -5.47
N LYS A 443 -8.11 -17.45 -5.88
CA LYS A 443 -7.90 -18.86 -5.57
C LYS A 443 -6.41 -19.18 -5.51
N ASN A 444 -5.95 -19.89 -4.48
CA ASN A 444 -4.59 -20.43 -4.49
C ASN A 444 -4.62 -21.88 -4.98
N LEU A 445 -3.83 -22.18 -6.02
CA LEU A 445 -3.72 -23.50 -6.66
C LEU A 445 -2.42 -24.22 -6.26
N GLY A 446 -1.69 -23.71 -5.26
CA GLY A 446 -0.40 -24.22 -4.84
C GLY A 446 -0.46 -25.52 -4.04
N GLN A 447 0.66 -26.25 -4.04
CA GLN A 447 0.86 -27.42 -3.18
C GLN A 447 0.96 -27.04 -1.69
N GLY A 448 1.18 -25.73 -1.42
CA GLY A 448 1.21 -25.19 -0.07
C GLY A 448 2.50 -25.50 0.69
N THR A 449 2.37 -25.82 1.96
CA THR A 449 3.50 -26.05 2.88
C THR A 449 3.94 -27.51 2.83
N LEU A 450 5.19 -27.75 2.43
CA LEU A 450 5.79 -29.08 2.23
C LEU A 450 7.07 -29.19 3.07
N PHE A 451 7.13 -30.18 3.93
CA PHE A 451 8.32 -30.55 4.70
C PHE A 451 8.25 -31.98 5.20
N ASP A 452 9.40 -32.54 5.55
CA ASP A 452 9.48 -33.84 6.20
C ASP A 452 9.11 -33.69 7.68
N VAL A 453 7.94 -34.22 8.07
CA VAL A 453 7.47 -34.15 9.46
C VAL A 453 8.38 -34.90 10.45
N THR A 454 9.22 -35.83 9.98
CA THR A 454 10.23 -36.53 10.79
C THR A 454 11.51 -35.71 11.01
N ARG A 455 11.69 -34.62 10.22
CA ARG A 455 12.85 -33.69 10.29
C ARG A 455 12.37 -32.25 10.23
N PRO A 456 11.58 -31.77 11.20
CA PRO A 456 11.01 -30.42 11.16
C PRO A 456 12.09 -29.35 11.35
N LEU A 457 11.84 -28.14 10.87
CA LEU A 457 12.73 -26.98 11.10
C LEU A 457 12.85 -26.62 12.59
N SER A 458 11.88 -27.00 13.41
CA SER A 458 11.88 -26.91 14.86
C SER A 458 11.07 -28.07 15.44
N THR A 459 11.54 -28.64 16.54
CA THR A 459 10.83 -29.70 17.27
C THR A 459 9.53 -29.21 17.95
N THR A 460 9.34 -27.88 18.01
CA THR A 460 8.15 -27.23 18.57
C THR A 460 7.18 -26.73 17.49
N MET A 461 7.31 -27.21 16.23
CA MET A 461 6.39 -26.83 15.17
C MET A 461 4.96 -27.28 15.48
N SER A 462 4.02 -26.32 15.49
CA SER A 462 2.58 -26.57 15.65
C SER A 462 1.83 -26.74 14.33
N SER A 463 2.52 -26.82 13.18
CA SER A 463 1.94 -27.01 11.86
C SER A 463 2.31 -28.37 11.25
N ARG A 464 1.52 -28.79 10.25
CA ARG A 464 1.79 -29.97 9.40
C ARG A 464 1.71 -29.53 7.92
N PRO A 465 2.23 -30.31 6.97
CA PRO A 465 2.07 -30.02 5.54
C PRO A 465 0.60 -29.82 5.16
N ARG A 466 0.31 -28.74 4.40
CA ARG A 466 -1.05 -28.35 4.01
C ARG A 466 -1.06 -27.93 2.54
N ALA A 467 -2.00 -28.45 1.75
CA ALA A 467 -2.23 -28.04 0.38
C ALA A 467 -3.11 -26.76 0.31
N TYR A 468 -2.72 -25.80 -0.52
CA TYR A 468 -3.50 -24.58 -0.69
C TYR A 468 -4.64 -24.72 -1.72
N TYR A 469 -4.52 -25.67 -2.66
CA TYR A 469 -5.57 -25.92 -3.66
C TYR A 469 -6.88 -26.45 -3.08
N ASP A 470 -6.87 -27.00 -1.85
CA ASP A 470 -8.07 -27.46 -1.14
C ASP A 470 -8.88 -26.30 -0.53
N ILE A 471 -8.26 -25.11 -0.35
CA ILE A 471 -8.94 -23.95 0.23
C ILE A 471 -9.95 -23.40 -0.78
N PRO A 472 -11.21 -23.09 -0.41
CA PRO A 472 -12.23 -22.54 -1.28
C PRO A 472 -11.78 -21.25 -1.96
N ALA A 473 -12.34 -20.95 -3.12
CA ALA A 473 -12.12 -19.65 -3.80
C ALA A 473 -12.88 -18.53 -3.10
N ASP A 474 -12.26 -17.37 -3.02
CA ASP A 474 -12.92 -16.12 -2.65
C ASP A 474 -13.54 -15.47 -3.89
N ASN A 475 -14.83 -15.08 -3.81
CA ASN A 475 -15.52 -14.35 -4.84
C ASN A 475 -16.11 -13.09 -4.25
N GLN A 476 -15.76 -11.95 -4.79
CA GLN A 476 -16.33 -10.66 -4.37
C GLN A 476 -17.15 -10.07 -5.51
N LEU A 477 -18.39 -9.71 -5.19
CA LEU A 477 -19.29 -9.01 -6.10
C LEU A 477 -19.63 -7.64 -5.54
N ALA A 478 -19.53 -6.59 -6.37
CA ALA A 478 -19.93 -5.27 -5.99
C ALA A 478 -20.81 -4.61 -7.05
N LEU A 479 -21.80 -3.85 -6.58
CA LEU A 479 -22.64 -2.96 -7.37
C LEU A 479 -22.43 -1.53 -6.86
N PHE A 480 -22.34 -0.58 -7.76
CA PHE A 480 -22.16 0.82 -7.36
C PHE A 480 -22.86 1.79 -8.31
N ALA A 481 -23.27 2.91 -7.71
CA ALA A 481 -23.79 4.05 -8.45
C ALA A 481 -23.28 5.35 -7.81
N GLU A 482 -22.95 6.32 -8.64
CA GLU A 482 -22.43 7.63 -8.23
C GLU A 482 -23.01 8.71 -9.12
N GLU A 483 -23.45 9.78 -8.51
CA GLU A 483 -23.87 10.99 -9.19
C GLU A 483 -22.87 12.12 -8.90
N ASN A 484 -22.46 12.81 -9.94
CA ASN A 484 -21.67 14.04 -9.87
C ASN A 484 -22.53 15.19 -10.43
N LEU A 485 -22.67 16.25 -9.62
CA LEU A 485 -23.45 17.44 -9.91
C LEU A 485 -22.51 18.64 -10.00
N ARG A 486 -22.74 19.50 -10.99
CA ARG A 486 -22.09 20.81 -11.03
C ARG A 486 -23.10 21.85 -11.47
N PHE A 487 -23.34 22.82 -10.59
CA PHE A 487 -24.27 23.91 -10.89
C PHE A 487 -23.76 25.25 -10.37
N PRO A 488 -24.08 26.33 -11.10
CA PRO A 488 -23.74 27.69 -10.66
C PRO A 488 -24.65 28.12 -9.51
N LEU A 489 -24.05 28.74 -8.48
CA LEU A 489 -24.73 29.32 -7.33
C LEU A 489 -24.40 30.82 -7.26
N GLY A 490 -25.05 31.62 -8.11
CA GLY A 490 -24.69 33.02 -8.29
C GLY A 490 -23.28 33.18 -8.81
N PRO A 491 -22.36 33.88 -8.10
CA PRO A 491 -20.98 34.04 -8.52
C PRO A 491 -20.11 32.80 -8.17
N PHE A 492 -20.63 31.84 -7.43
CA PHE A 492 -19.98 30.59 -7.03
C PHE A 492 -20.36 29.45 -7.99
N ALA A 493 -19.59 28.36 -7.98
CA ALA A 493 -20.01 27.09 -8.53
C ALA A 493 -19.91 26.02 -7.46
N LEU A 494 -20.96 25.20 -7.33
CA LEU A 494 -20.99 24.06 -6.44
C LEU A 494 -20.84 22.79 -7.25
N GLU A 495 -19.85 21.98 -6.89
CA GLU A 495 -19.65 20.63 -7.42
C GLU A 495 -19.84 19.63 -6.29
N GLY A 496 -20.63 18.59 -6.54
CA GLY A 496 -20.90 17.55 -5.55
C GLY A 496 -20.82 16.16 -6.15
N MET A 497 -20.39 15.20 -5.34
CA MET A 497 -20.42 13.78 -5.63
C MET A 497 -21.15 13.07 -4.49
N ALA A 498 -22.12 12.23 -4.83
CA ALA A 498 -22.74 11.29 -3.92
C ALA A 498 -22.82 9.92 -4.55
N GLY A 499 -22.42 8.88 -3.83
CA GLY A 499 -22.42 7.53 -4.34
C GLY A 499 -22.59 6.48 -3.25
N LEU A 500 -23.00 5.30 -3.70
CA LEU A 500 -23.15 4.11 -2.87
C LEU A 500 -22.51 2.92 -3.56
N ARG A 501 -21.69 2.20 -2.83
CA ARG A 501 -21.18 0.89 -3.22
C ARG A 501 -21.73 -0.17 -2.28
N MET A 502 -22.23 -1.26 -2.82
CA MET A 502 -22.59 -2.47 -2.09
C MET A 502 -21.65 -3.58 -2.52
N SER A 503 -20.93 -4.16 -1.56
CA SER A 503 -19.98 -5.25 -1.80
C SER A 503 -20.35 -6.46 -0.96
N MET A 504 -20.17 -7.66 -1.50
CA MET A 504 -20.45 -8.95 -0.86
C MET A 504 -19.32 -9.93 -1.16
N LEU A 505 -18.97 -10.74 -0.16
CA LEU A 505 -18.08 -11.89 -0.31
C LEU A 505 -18.94 -13.15 -0.49
N LEU A 506 -18.69 -13.88 -1.56
CA LEU A 506 -19.41 -15.08 -1.94
C LEU A 506 -18.43 -16.26 -2.02
N GLY A 507 -18.90 -17.50 -1.77
CA GLY A 507 -18.06 -18.70 -1.92
C GLY A 507 -17.44 -19.21 -0.61
N ALA A 508 -17.48 -18.44 0.48
CA ALA A 508 -17.15 -18.95 1.81
C ALA A 508 -18.23 -19.92 2.32
N ASP A 509 -17.90 -20.75 3.32
CA ASP A 509 -18.87 -21.61 3.94
C ASP A 509 -20.01 -20.81 4.62
N LYS A 510 -21.20 -21.37 4.66
CA LYS A 510 -22.41 -20.73 5.24
C LYS A 510 -22.28 -20.42 6.74
N THR A 511 -21.35 -21.06 7.42
CA THR A 511 -21.07 -20.81 8.84
C THR A 511 -20.34 -19.51 9.10
N TYR A 512 -19.72 -18.91 8.07
CA TYR A 512 -19.06 -17.61 8.20
C TYR A 512 -20.07 -16.46 8.17
N ALA A 513 -20.03 -15.60 9.17
CA ALA A 513 -20.91 -14.42 9.29
C ALA A 513 -20.78 -13.43 8.12
N ILE A 514 -19.65 -13.43 7.41
CA ILE A 514 -19.36 -12.55 6.28
C ILE A 514 -19.97 -13.07 4.98
N GLN A 515 -20.29 -14.38 4.88
CA GLN A 515 -20.79 -15.01 3.67
C GLN A 515 -22.08 -14.35 3.17
N ALA A 516 -22.07 -13.83 1.94
CA ALA A 516 -23.16 -13.15 1.26
C ALA A 516 -23.77 -11.95 2.04
N LYS A 517 -23.08 -11.43 3.07
CA LYS A 517 -23.49 -10.25 3.81
C LYS A 517 -23.19 -9.00 2.99
N PRO A 518 -24.19 -8.13 2.71
CA PRO A 518 -23.93 -6.88 2.00
C PRO A 518 -23.26 -5.85 2.91
N TYR A 519 -22.16 -5.26 2.44
CA TYR A 519 -21.51 -4.12 3.04
C TYR A 519 -21.79 -2.88 2.19
N LEU A 520 -22.31 -1.84 2.84
CA LEU A 520 -22.68 -0.58 2.18
C LEU A 520 -21.65 0.49 2.51
N ASP A 521 -21.09 1.09 1.47
CA ASP A 521 -20.06 2.14 1.53
C ASP A 521 -20.60 3.43 0.89
N PRO A 522 -21.41 4.25 1.62
CA PRO A 522 -21.82 5.56 1.15
C PRO A 522 -20.62 6.51 1.15
N ARG A 523 -20.56 7.38 0.12
CA ARG A 523 -19.52 8.41 -0.03
C ARG A 523 -20.12 9.68 -0.59
N ALA A 524 -19.71 10.82 -0.05
CA ALA A 524 -20.14 12.14 -0.51
C ALA A 524 -19.01 13.15 -0.39
N ASN A 525 -18.79 13.92 -1.45
CA ASN A 525 -17.85 15.03 -1.50
C ASN A 525 -18.53 16.27 -2.06
N LEU A 526 -18.18 17.45 -1.54
CA LEU A 526 -18.65 18.75 -1.99
C LEU A 526 -17.46 19.67 -2.22
N ARG A 527 -17.55 20.50 -3.26
CA ARG A 527 -16.59 21.56 -3.55
C ARG A 527 -17.33 22.85 -3.91
N LEU A 528 -17.00 23.93 -3.21
CA LEU A 528 -17.45 25.27 -3.49
C LEU A 528 -16.33 26.02 -4.19
N GLU A 529 -16.48 26.29 -5.48
CA GLU A 529 -15.59 27.15 -6.24
C GLU A 529 -15.94 28.61 -5.94
N MET A 530 -14.94 29.36 -5.49
CA MET A 530 -15.09 30.78 -5.21
C MET A 530 -15.18 31.59 -6.50
N PRO A 531 -15.78 32.78 -6.46
CA PRO A 531 -15.77 33.69 -7.62
C PRO A 531 -14.36 34.00 -8.07
N GLN A 532 -14.14 33.97 -9.39
CA GLN A 532 -12.86 34.37 -9.95
C GLN A 532 -12.59 35.86 -9.61
N ALA A 533 -11.51 36.11 -8.92
CA ALA A 533 -11.03 37.44 -8.59
C ALA A 533 -9.80 37.78 -9.44
N LEU A 534 -9.59 39.07 -9.66
CA LEU A 534 -8.35 39.57 -10.25
C LEU A 534 -7.48 40.19 -9.14
N LEU A 535 -6.33 39.57 -8.89
CA LEU A 535 -5.36 40.05 -7.91
C LEU A 535 -4.08 40.47 -8.68
N TRP A 536 -3.73 41.75 -8.64
CA TRP A 536 -2.60 42.34 -9.38
C TRP A 536 -2.58 42.01 -10.89
N GLY A 537 -3.77 41.94 -11.50
CA GLY A 537 -3.90 41.66 -12.94
C GLY A 537 -3.88 40.19 -13.35
N TYR A 538 -3.74 39.27 -12.39
CA TYR A 538 -3.81 37.83 -12.61
C TYR A 538 -5.07 37.24 -11.96
N LYS A 539 -5.59 36.17 -12.56
CA LYS A 539 -6.73 35.46 -12.01
C LYS A 539 -6.34 34.72 -10.73
N LEU A 540 -7.14 34.90 -9.70
CA LEU A 540 -7.16 34.08 -8.51
C LEU A 540 -8.33 33.11 -8.63
N GLU A 541 -8.03 31.81 -8.62
CA GLU A 541 -9.00 30.72 -8.52
C GLU A 541 -8.81 30.06 -7.16
N SER A 542 -9.91 29.84 -6.43
CA SER A 542 -9.86 29.21 -5.11
C SER A 542 -11.12 28.40 -4.86
N GLY A 543 -10.99 27.39 -4.02
CA GLY A 543 -12.09 26.51 -3.66
C GLY A 543 -11.99 26.01 -2.23
N LEU A 544 -13.13 25.68 -1.67
CA LEU A 544 -13.27 24.92 -0.43
C LEU A 544 -13.89 23.57 -0.78
N TYR A 545 -13.39 22.51 -0.20
CA TYR A 545 -13.95 21.19 -0.42
C TYR A 545 -13.98 20.39 0.88
N GLY A 546 -14.79 19.35 0.89
CA GLY A 546 -14.85 18.43 1.99
C GLY A 546 -15.69 17.22 1.66
N GLY A 547 -15.56 16.18 2.43
CA GLY A 547 -16.27 14.95 2.18
C GLY A 547 -16.33 14.03 3.38
N VAL A 548 -17.21 13.03 3.26
CA VAL A 548 -17.35 11.95 4.21
C VAL A 548 -17.60 10.64 3.45
N GLY A 549 -17.01 9.56 3.91
CA GLY A 549 -17.20 8.26 3.26
C GLY A 549 -16.87 7.08 4.17
N VAL A 550 -17.54 5.99 3.88
CA VAL A 550 -17.27 4.68 4.48
C VAL A 550 -16.54 3.82 3.47
N HIS A 551 -15.54 3.10 3.94
CA HIS A 551 -14.71 2.22 3.13
C HIS A 551 -14.59 0.87 3.82
N SER A 552 -14.74 -0.21 3.07
CA SER A 552 -14.65 -1.58 3.59
C SER A 552 -13.54 -2.37 2.88
N LYS A 553 -12.84 -3.23 3.62
CA LYS A 553 -11.86 -4.22 3.13
C LYS A 553 -12.26 -5.59 3.63
N PHE A 554 -12.38 -6.56 2.71
CA PHE A 554 -12.64 -7.96 3.07
C PHE A 554 -11.38 -8.62 3.66
N PRO A 555 -11.53 -9.60 4.56
CA PRO A 555 -10.40 -10.39 5.06
C PRO A 555 -9.77 -11.20 3.92
N THR A 556 -8.47 -11.45 4.02
CA THR A 556 -7.76 -12.31 3.07
C THR A 556 -8.09 -13.78 3.28
N MET A 557 -7.77 -14.63 2.30
CA MET A 557 -7.99 -16.09 2.42
C MET A 557 -7.22 -16.69 3.59
N GLU A 558 -6.04 -16.15 3.93
CA GLU A 558 -5.28 -16.59 5.10
C GLU A 558 -6.04 -16.35 6.41
N MET A 559 -6.72 -15.21 6.54
CA MET A 559 -7.49 -14.87 7.74
C MET A 559 -8.77 -15.72 7.86
N LEU A 560 -9.39 -16.05 6.71
CA LEU A 560 -10.60 -16.88 6.67
C LEU A 560 -10.30 -18.37 6.85
N TYR A 561 -9.17 -18.84 6.32
CA TYR A 561 -8.81 -20.25 6.29
C TYR A 561 -7.39 -20.47 6.85
N PRO A 562 -7.14 -20.13 8.13
CA PRO A 562 -5.85 -20.38 8.77
C PRO A 562 -5.54 -21.87 8.83
N ASP A 563 -4.27 -22.20 9.07
CA ASP A 563 -3.84 -23.59 9.27
C ASP A 563 -4.38 -24.18 10.56
N THR A 564 -4.71 -25.47 10.54
CA THR A 564 -4.93 -26.25 11.76
C THR A 564 -3.66 -26.24 12.60
N LEU A 565 -3.78 -25.94 13.88
CA LEU A 565 -2.67 -25.98 14.83
C LEU A 565 -2.63 -27.32 15.54
N TYR A 566 -1.43 -27.79 15.78
CA TYR A 566 -1.17 -29.05 16.49
C TYR A 566 -0.49 -28.76 17.81
N SER A 567 -1.02 -29.30 18.90
CA SER A 567 -0.40 -29.23 20.21
C SER A 567 -0.03 -30.65 20.64
N ASP A 568 1.26 -30.96 20.57
CA ASP A 568 1.81 -32.24 20.90
C ASP A 568 2.23 -32.26 22.38
N LYS A 569 1.60 -33.05 23.21
CA LYS A 569 1.84 -33.15 24.65
C LYS A 569 2.46 -34.51 25.00
N LEU A 570 3.63 -34.50 25.64
CA LEU A 570 4.27 -35.70 26.17
C LEU A 570 3.42 -36.25 27.32
N GLN A 571 3.09 -37.55 27.29
CA GLN A 571 2.32 -38.26 28.32
C GLN A 571 3.15 -39.31 29.07
N MET A 572 4.04 -40.05 28.37
CA MET A 572 4.93 -41.04 28.93
C MET A 572 6.31 -40.91 28.29
N ASN A 573 7.37 -41.00 29.08
CA ASN A 573 8.76 -41.03 28.62
C ASN A 573 9.54 -42.17 29.31
N TYR A 574 9.09 -43.39 29.06
CA TYR A 574 9.77 -44.56 29.62
C TYR A 574 11.01 -44.92 28.77
N TRP A 575 12.21 -44.63 29.30
CA TRP A 575 13.45 -44.72 28.55
C TRP A 575 14.55 -45.57 29.26
N PRO A 576 14.35 -46.88 29.43
CA PRO A 576 15.37 -47.77 29.98
C PRO A 576 16.54 -47.98 29.01
N ASN A 577 17.61 -48.64 29.48
CA ASN A 577 18.76 -48.93 28.64
C ASN A 577 18.39 -49.92 27.51
N GLU A 578 17.51 -50.84 27.74
CA GLU A 578 17.00 -51.85 26.80
C GLU A 578 16.09 -51.15 25.78
N ARG A 579 16.50 -51.11 24.55
CA ARG A 579 15.79 -50.38 23.47
C ARG A 579 14.40 -50.94 23.20
N GLU A 580 14.25 -52.24 23.26
CA GLU A 580 12.99 -52.98 23.03
C GLU A 580 11.90 -52.69 24.06
N LEU A 581 12.28 -52.16 25.24
CA LEU A 581 11.33 -51.81 26.29
C LEU A 581 10.96 -50.31 26.28
N ARG A 582 11.57 -49.50 25.42
CA ARG A 582 11.36 -48.04 25.39
C ARG A 582 9.99 -47.73 24.83
N ARG A 583 9.33 -46.76 25.45
CA ARG A 583 8.14 -46.13 24.94
C ARG A 583 8.09 -44.68 25.31
N ILE A 584 7.85 -43.84 24.31
CA ILE A 584 7.49 -42.44 24.50
C ILE A 584 6.14 -42.25 23.85
N ASN A 585 5.14 -41.87 24.65
CA ASN A 585 3.79 -41.62 24.17
C ASN A 585 3.45 -40.15 24.22
N MET A 586 2.84 -39.66 23.16
CA MET A 586 2.39 -38.28 23.03
C MET A 586 0.91 -38.22 22.69
N LEU A 587 0.24 -37.22 23.24
CA LEU A 587 -1.12 -36.85 22.87
C LEU A 587 -1.06 -35.70 21.85
N VAL A 588 -1.72 -35.89 20.73
CA VAL A 588 -1.84 -34.87 19.68
C VAL A 588 -3.22 -34.24 19.78
N TYR A 589 -3.26 -32.92 19.98
CA TYR A 589 -4.47 -32.13 19.89
C TYR A 589 -4.46 -31.33 18.57
N THR A 590 -5.63 -31.24 17.94
CA THR A 590 -5.85 -30.36 16.80
C THR A 590 -6.73 -29.18 17.21
N ILE A 591 -6.30 -27.99 16.86
CA ILE A 591 -6.99 -26.74 17.15
C ILE A 591 -7.36 -26.10 15.83
N ASP A 592 -8.66 -25.79 15.63
CA ASP A 592 -9.15 -25.02 14.48
C ASP A 592 -9.18 -23.53 14.85
N PRO A 593 -8.22 -22.68 14.37
CA PRO A 593 -8.14 -21.30 14.75
C PRO A 593 -9.03 -20.39 13.86
N VAL A 594 -10.06 -20.96 13.24
CA VAL A 594 -10.98 -20.24 12.35
C VAL A 594 -11.92 -19.35 13.17
N ASN A 595 -11.90 -18.06 12.89
CA ASN A 595 -12.88 -17.12 13.41
C ASN A 595 -14.06 -16.94 12.42
N ARG A 596 -15.15 -17.67 12.65
CA ARG A 596 -16.35 -17.61 11.80
C ARG A 596 -17.14 -16.32 11.92
N SER A 597 -16.86 -15.50 12.96
CA SER A 597 -17.48 -14.17 13.15
C SER A 597 -16.70 -13.03 12.48
N LEU A 598 -15.55 -13.33 11.84
CA LEU A 598 -14.72 -12.33 11.19
C LEU A 598 -15.50 -11.56 10.10
N GLY A 599 -15.56 -10.25 10.24
CA GLY A 599 -16.24 -9.34 9.31
C GLY A 599 -15.25 -8.53 8.47
N ALA A 600 -15.77 -7.69 7.56
CA ALA A 600 -14.94 -6.75 6.83
C ALA A 600 -14.41 -5.64 7.76
N ALA A 601 -13.17 -5.22 7.55
CA ALA A 601 -12.63 -4.01 8.17
C ALA A 601 -13.33 -2.79 7.59
N ARG A 602 -13.74 -1.84 8.45
CA ARG A 602 -14.46 -0.61 8.06
C ARG A 602 -13.74 0.62 8.57
N ASN A 603 -13.57 1.60 7.68
CA ASN A 603 -12.98 2.88 7.98
C ASN A 603 -13.96 4.01 7.60
N VAL A 604 -14.23 4.90 8.54
CA VAL A 604 -14.99 6.13 8.32
C VAL A 604 -13.99 7.26 8.16
N LYS A 605 -14.07 7.94 7.00
CA LYS A 605 -13.20 9.07 6.68
C LYS A 605 -14.00 10.33 6.53
N TRP A 606 -13.47 11.46 6.98
CA TRP A 606 -13.93 12.76 6.58
C TRP A 606 -12.75 13.72 6.42
N GLU A 607 -12.90 14.67 5.54
CA GLU A 607 -11.89 15.68 5.26
C GLU A 607 -12.52 17.03 4.92
N ILE A 608 -11.76 18.09 5.17
CA ILE A 608 -12.04 19.43 4.72
C ILE A 608 -10.74 20.06 4.23
N GLY A 609 -10.81 20.75 3.12
CA GLY A 609 -9.63 21.38 2.54
C GLY A 609 -9.96 22.67 1.81
N ALA A 610 -8.91 23.40 1.50
CA ALA A 610 -8.95 24.61 0.71
C ALA A 610 -7.78 24.61 -0.28
N ASP A 611 -8.03 25.14 -1.47
CA ASP A 611 -6.99 25.34 -2.47
C ASP A 611 -7.11 26.71 -3.15
N ALA A 612 -5.98 27.17 -3.67
CA ALA A 612 -5.91 28.41 -4.44
C ALA A 612 -4.85 28.31 -5.51
N SER A 613 -5.09 28.95 -6.66
CA SER A 613 -4.11 29.15 -7.70
C SER A 613 -4.09 30.61 -8.17
N TRP A 614 -2.88 31.16 -8.34
CA TRP A 614 -2.67 32.53 -8.73
C TRP A 614 -1.33 32.69 -9.46
N ASN A 615 -1.35 33.16 -10.72
CA ASN A 615 -0.16 33.44 -11.50
C ASN A 615 0.93 32.34 -11.47
N GLY A 616 0.53 31.08 -11.61
CA GLY A 616 1.42 29.92 -11.52
C GLY A 616 1.80 29.49 -10.10
N TRP A 617 1.35 30.23 -9.07
CA TRP A 617 1.41 29.77 -7.67
C TRP A 617 0.21 28.88 -7.37
N THR A 618 0.44 27.84 -6.63
CA THR A 618 -0.62 26.95 -6.12
C THR A 618 -0.42 26.71 -4.64
N ALA A 619 -1.51 26.71 -3.90
CA ALA A 619 -1.52 26.37 -2.48
C ALA A 619 -2.68 25.45 -2.19
N SER A 620 -2.48 24.47 -1.32
CA SER A 620 -3.52 23.60 -0.76
C SER A 620 -3.26 23.30 0.70
N VAL A 621 -4.33 23.12 1.46
CA VAL A 621 -4.30 22.64 2.83
C VAL A 621 -5.51 21.75 3.08
N ASP A 622 -5.27 20.60 3.71
CA ASP A 622 -6.28 19.60 4.06
C ASP A 622 -6.19 19.25 5.54
N TYR A 623 -7.34 19.12 6.19
CA TYR A 623 -7.46 18.46 7.48
C TYR A 623 -8.34 17.23 7.33
N PHE A 624 -7.90 16.10 7.86
CA PHE A 624 -8.62 14.83 7.76
C PHE A 624 -8.67 14.07 9.08
N VAL A 625 -9.69 13.22 9.19
CA VAL A 625 -9.81 12.20 10.23
C VAL A 625 -10.25 10.88 9.60
N GLU A 626 -9.59 9.80 9.98
CA GLU A 626 -9.90 8.42 9.60
C GLU A 626 -10.04 7.59 10.88
N ASP A 627 -11.18 6.94 11.10
CA ASP A 627 -11.43 6.04 12.23
C ASP A 627 -11.80 4.65 11.71
N MET A 628 -10.81 3.76 11.69
CA MET A 628 -10.99 2.35 11.37
C MET A 628 -11.28 1.59 12.66
N THR A 629 -12.52 1.17 12.86
CA THR A 629 -12.99 0.58 14.13
C THR A 629 -12.95 -0.93 14.17
N SER A 630 -12.76 -1.61 13.03
CA SER A 630 -12.83 -3.07 12.89
C SER A 630 -11.74 -3.62 11.98
N GLY A 631 -10.54 -3.06 12.06
CA GLY A 631 -9.37 -3.57 11.32
C GLY A 631 -8.97 -4.97 11.78
N PHE A 632 -8.17 -5.65 10.96
CA PHE A 632 -7.70 -7.00 11.27
C PHE A 632 -6.50 -6.97 12.21
N ARG A 633 -6.44 -7.93 13.12
CA ARG A 633 -5.26 -8.24 13.94
C ARG A 633 -5.32 -9.67 14.46
N GLY A 634 -4.18 -10.17 14.94
CA GLY A 634 -4.13 -11.38 15.75
C GLY A 634 -4.77 -11.17 17.12
N GLY A 635 -5.53 -12.12 17.56
CA GLY A 635 -6.02 -12.26 18.94
C GLY A 635 -5.55 -13.60 19.50
N SER A 636 -5.73 -13.79 20.81
CA SER A 636 -5.40 -15.05 21.49
C SER A 636 -6.62 -15.58 22.20
N GLU A 637 -6.86 -16.87 22.06
CA GLU A 637 -7.83 -17.61 22.84
C GLU A 637 -7.16 -18.79 23.55
N TYR A 638 -7.85 -19.42 24.48
CA TYR A 638 -7.36 -20.53 25.27
C TYR A 638 -8.29 -21.72 25.16
N ILE A 639 -7.68 -22.91 25.12
CA ILE A 639 -8.38 -24.18 25.27
C ILE A 639 -7.81 -24.94 26.43
N GLN A 640 -8.64 -25.80 26.98
CA GLN A 640 -8.26 -26.78 27.99
C GLN A 640 -7.79 -28.07 27.30
N LEU A 641 -6.53 -28.46 27.55
CA LEU A 641 -6.01 -29.77 27.14
C LEU A 641 -5.95 -30.69 28.35
N ILE A 642 -6.56 -31.86 28.24
CA ILE A 642 -6.51 -32.91 29.24
C ILE A 642 -5.61 -34.02 28.71
N SER A 643 -4.49 -34.26 29.39
CA SER A 643 -3.52 -35.31 29.08
C SER A 643 -3.37 -36.28 30.24
N LYS A 644 -2.73 -37.41 30.00
CA LYS A 644 -2.37 -38.39 31.00
C LYS A 644 -0.92 -38.18 31.41
N ASP A 645 -0.68 -38.10 32.70
CA ASP A 645 0.67 -38.13 33.29
C ASP A 645 0.91 -39.52 33.83
N TYR A 646 1.57 -40.38 33.02
CA TYR A 646 1.77 -41.78 33.37
C TYR A 646 2.84 -41.92 34.44
N ASN A 647 2.57 -42.73 35.47
CA ASN A 647 3.53 -43.03 36.51
C ASN A 647 4.55 -44.07 36.04
N GLU A 648 5.63 -43.62 35.47
CA GLU A 648 6.71 -44.48 34.95
C GLU A 648 7.42 -45.29 36.03
N GLN A 649 7.39 -44.83 37.29
CA GLN A 649 8.00 -45.52 38.45
C GLN A 649 7.19 -46.75 38.86
N ALA A 650 5.92 -46.81 38.50
CA ALA A 650 5.08 -47.96 38.76
C ALA A 650 5.30 -49.10 37.75
N ILE A 651 6.14 -48.92 36.74
CA ILE A 651 6.44 -49.91 35.70
C ILE A 651 7.48 -50.89 36.25
N ASP A 652 7.06 -52.16 36.52
CA ASP A 652 8.02 -53.22 36.90
C ASP A 652 8.71 -53.74 35.64
N LYS A 653 9.96 -53.36 35.46
CA LYS A 653 10.80 -53.73 34.31
C LYS A 653 10.94 -55.28 34.17
N ALA A 654 10.93 -56.01 35.26
CA ALA A 654 11.12 -57.48 35.26
C ALA A 654 9.96 -58.23 34.61
N THR A 655 8.78 -57.63 34.55
CA THR A 655 7.58 -58.17 33.94
C THR A 655 7.39 -57.82 32.46
N LEU A 656 8.21 -56.92 31.93
CA LEU A 656 8.06 -56.45 30.56
C LEU A 656 8.65 -57.43 29.55
N THR A 657 7.87 -57.77 28.54
CA THR A 657 8.28 -58.53 27.33
C THR A 657 8.39 -57.65 26.10
N GLY A 658 8.10 -56.34 26.23
CA GLY A 658 8.11 -55.32 25.22
C GLY A 658 7.82 -53.93 25.85
N PRO A 659 7.50 -52.89 25.08
CA PRO A 659 7.17 -51.55 25.62
C PRO A 659 6.00 -51.62 26.60
N PRO A 660 5.97 -50.80 27.68
CA PRO A 660 4.89 -50.80 28.67
C PRO A 660 3.54 -50.45 28.03
N SER A 661 2.48 -51.17 28.49
CA SER A 661 1.12 -50.93 28.00
C SER A 661 0.53 -49.64 28.59
N LEU A 662 -0.09 -48.83 27.75
CA LEU A 662 -0.81 -47.62 28.16
C LEU A 662 -2.10 -47.95 28.93
N GLU A 663 -2.68 -49.14 28.72
CA GLU A 663 -3.90 -49.58 29.39
C GLU A 663 -3.64 -49.96 30.84
N THR A 664 -2.49 -50.56 31.14
CA THR A 664 -2.15 -51.08 32.45
C THR A 664 -1.27 -50.15 33.29
N THR A 665 -0.61 -49.20 32.67
CA THR A 665 0.22 -48.21 33.38
C THR A 665 -0.64 -47.18 34.09
N PRO A 666 -0.52 -46.99 35.41
CA PRO A 666 -1.27 -45.96 36.12
C PRO A 666 -0.94 -44.56 35.65
N TYR A 667 -1.94 -43.70 35.62
CA TYR A 667 -1.74 -42.30 35.26
C TYR A 667 -2.59 -41.37 36.13
N VAL A 668 -2.23 -40.09 36.16
CA VAL A 668 -3.00 -38.97 36.72
C VAL A 668 -3.43 -38.04 35.59
N PRO A 669 -4.70 -37.62 35.52
CA PRO A 669 -5.11 -36.63 34.56
C PRO A 669 -4.38 -35.29 34.83
N ASP A 670 -3.78 -34.71 33.79
CA ASP A 670 -3.18 -33.39 33.85
C ASP A 670 -3.92 -32.41 32.92
N THR A 671 -4.38 -31.29 33.49
CA THR A 671 -5.12 -30.26 32.75
C THR A 671 -4.21 -29.09 32.53
N THR A 672 -4.00 -28.77 31.28
CA THR A 672 -3.16 -27.63 30.85
C THR A 672 -3.97 -26.66 30.01
N LEU A 673 -3.84 -25.33 30.27
CA LEU A 673 -4.38 -24.29 29.40
C LEU A 673 -3.38 -23.99 28.30
N VAL A 674 -3.81 -24.04 27.05
CA VAL A 674 -2.99 -23.72 25.87
C VAL A 674 -3.60 -22.56 25.13
N SER A 675 -2.79 -21.53 24.85
CA SER A 675 -3.19 -20.40 24.02
C SER A 675 -2.99 -20.73 22.55
N TYR A 676 -3.88 -20.20 21.71
CA TYR A 676 -3.73 -20.22 20.26
C TYR A 676 -4.12 -18.87 19.67
N GLY A 677 -3.51 -18.51 18.53
CA GLY A 677 -3.79 -17.28 17.82
C GLY A 677 -4.89 -17.45 16.78
N LEU A 678 -5.73 -16.44 16.59
CA LEU A 678 -6.73 -16.37 15.53
C LEU A 678 -6.84 -14.94 14.99
N SER A 679 -7.34 -14.78 13.75
CA SER A 679 -7.61 -13.46 13.17
C SER A 679 -8.89 -12.85 13.75
N THR A 680 -8.84 -11.57 14.13
CA THR A 680 -9.97 -10.85 14.73
C THR A 680 -10.15 -9.48 14.08
N ASN A 681 -11.31 -8.85 14.31
CA ASN A 681 -11.57 -7.44 13.97
C ASN A 681 -11.17 -6.47 15.12
N GLY A 682 -10.14 -6.83 15.89
CA GLY A 682 -9.72 -6.09 17.09
C GLY A 682 -8.87 -4.84 16.83
N SER A 683 -8.38 -4.61 15.59
CA SER A 683 -7.57 -3.43 15.32
C SER A 683 -8.45 -2.19 15.15
N ARG A 684 -8.27 -1.21 16.03
CA ARG A 684 -8.78 0.16 15.85
C ARG A 684 -7.62 1.09 15.56
N THR A 685 -7.74 1.87 14.48
CA THR A 685 -6.73 2.85 14.08
C THR A 685 -7.40 4.19 13.86
N LEU A 686 -7.04 5.19 14.68
CA LEU A 686 -7.46 6.58 14.51
C LEU A 686 -6.31 7.39 13.94
N LYS A 687 -6.54 8.01 12.76
CA LYS A 687 -5.59 8.91 12.12
C LYS A 687 -6.19 10.31 12.01
N LYS A 688 -5.38 11.32 12.33
CA LYS A 688 -5.72 12.74 12.14
C LYS A 688 -4.51 13.43 11.54
N GLY A 689 -4.74 14.43 10.70
CA GLY A 689 -3.60 15.17 10.17
C GLY A 689 -3.97 16.41 9.39
N ILE A 690 -2.95 17.22 9.18
CA ILE A 690 -2.96 18.38 8.30
C ILE A 690 -1.93 18.13 7.21
N GLU A 691 -2.33 18.19 5.96
CA GLU A 691 -1.45 18.15 4.80
C GLU A 691 -1.46 19.52 4.14
N TYR A 692 -0.32 19.97 3.63
CA TYR A 692 -0.25 21.24 2.92
C TYR A 692 0.79 21.22 1.82
N THR A 693 0.53 21.98 0.76
CA THR A 693 1.44 22.19 -0.36
C THR A 693 1.38 23.64 -0.81
N LEU A 694 2.53 24.24 -1.04
CA LEU A 694 2.69 25.54 -1.67
C LEU A 694 3.73 25.41 -2.78
N ALA A 695 3.35 25.69 -4.01
CA ALA A 695 4.30 25.75 -5.12
C ALA A 695 4.26 27.14 -5.77
N THR A 696 5.44 27.72 -5.98
CA THR A 696 5.56 29.00 -6.67
C THR A 696 5.50 28.78 -8.19
N GLY A 697 5.12 29.80 -8.94
CA GLY A 697 5.53 29.90 -10.34
C GLY A 697 7.07 29.97 -10.44
N ARG A 698 7.61 29.69 -11.62
CA ARG A 698 9.06 29.84 -11.83
C ARG A 698 9.48 31.31 -11.68
N ILE A 699 10.39 31.57 -10.75
CA ILE A 699 10.92 32.89 -10.46
C ILE A 699 11.93 33.24 -11.57
N PRO A 700 11.66 34.21 -12.48
CA PRO A 700 12.46 34.41 -13.71
C PRO A 700 13.92 34.79 -13.44
N VAL A 701 14.18 35.54 -12.36
CA VAL A 701 15.54 36.09 -12.05
C VAL A 701 16.53 34.96 -11.76
N ILE A 702 16.11 33.96 -11.00
CA ILE A 702 16.95 32.84 -10.60
C ILE A 702 16.56 31.54 -11.32
N ASN A 703 15.54 31.59 -12.15
CA ASN A 703 15.00 30.47 -12.92
C ASN A 703 14.69 29.23 -12.05
N THR A 704 14.20 29.50 -10.84
CA THR A 704 13.95 28.50 -9.80
C THR A 704 12.46 28.43 -9.45
N ARG A 705 11.95 27.23 -9.28
CA ARG A 705 10.66 26.97 -8.69
C ARG A 705 10.87 26.45 -7.26
N LEU A 706 10.12 26.98 -6.30
CA LEU A 706 10.08 26.48 -4.93
C LEU A 706 8.78 25.69 -4.75
N THR A 707 8.89 24.48 -4.24
CA THR A 707 7.76 23.71 -3.74
C THR A 707 7.99 23.42 -2.25
N VAL A 708 7.03 23.78 -1.43
CA VAL A 708 6.98 23.47 -0.01
C VAL A 708 5.82 22.51 0.20
N ASN A 709 6.08 21.32 0.67
CA ASN A 709 5.03 20.40 1.08
C ASN A 709 5.34 19.85 2.47
N GLY A 710 4.31 19.46 3.20
CA GLY A 710 4.49 18.91 4.52
C GLY A 710 3.21 18.36 5.09
N ALA A 711 3.36 17.69 6.24
CA ALA A 711 2.23 17.18 6.97
C ALA A 711 2.52 17.10 8.47
N TRP A 712 1.46 17.29 9.25
CA TRP A 712 1.38 16.87 10.63
C TRP A 712 0.44 15.68 10.71
N PHE A 713 0.92 14.54 11.22
CA PHE A 713 0.13 13.33 11.41
C PHE A 713 0.15 12.90 12.87
N LEU A 714 -1.02 12.47 13.34
CA LEU A 714 -1.21 11.78 14.60
C LEU A 714 -1.91 10.46 14.31
N THR A 715 -1.31 9.35 14.74
CA THR A 715 -1.86 8.00 14.55
C THR A 715 -1.92 7.31 15.91
N GLN A 716 -3.11 6.83 16.27
CA GLN A 716 -3.33 6.03 17.46
C GLN A 716 -3.77 4.63 17.04
N TYR A 717 -3.05 3.63 17.49
CA TYR A 717 -3.38 2.21 17.36
C TYR A 717 -3.91 1.70 18.70
N MET A 718 -4.99 0.94 18.66
CA MET A 718 -5.68 0.41 19.85
C MET A 718 -6.21 -0.99 19.54
N ASN A 719 -6.21 -1.85 20.54
CA ASN A 719 -6.98 -3.08 20.49
C ASN A 719 -8.41 -2.79 21.00
N SER A 720 -9.41 -3.07 20.19
CA SER A 720 -10.83 -2.86 20.54
C SER A 720 -11.47 -4.10 21.18
N GLN A 721 -10.72 -5.17 21.40
CA GLN A 721 -11.18 -6.41 22.02
C GLN A 721 -10.40 -6.69 23.30
N PRO A 722 -10.99 -7.43 24.25
CA PRO A 722 -10.27 -7.87 25.44
C PRO A 722 -9.05 -8.72 25.08
N GLU A 723 -7.99 -8.60 25.86
CA GLU A 723 -6.81 -9.43 25.78
C GLU A 723 -6.84 -10.48 26.89
N TYR A 724 -6.49 -11.70 26.53
CA TYR A 724 -6.33 -12.82 27.45
C TYR A 724 -4.84 -13.04 27.70
N GLN A 725 -4.37 -12.81 28.92
CA GLN A 725 -2.96 -12.96 29.26
C GLN A 725 -2.78 -13.85 30.49
N ARG A 726 -1.90 -14.86 30.36
CA ARG A 726 -1.46 -15.68 31.46
C ARG A 726 -0.09 -15.22 31.96
N PRO A 727 0.09 -14.98 33.27
CA PRO A 727 1.43 -14.74 33.84
C PRO A 727 2.41 -15.86 33.49
N SER A 728 3.67 -15.51 33.27
CA SER A 728 4.71 -16.49 32.95
C SER A 728 5.24 -17.25 34.18
N SER A 729 4.74 -16.92 35.37
CA SER A 729 5.12 -17.57 36.62
C SER A 729 4.71 -19.06 36.66
N VAL A 730 5.46 -19.82 37.43
CA VAL A 730 5.26 -21.26 37.64
C VAL A 730 4.89 -21.47 39.10
N ILE A 731 3.81 -22.20 39.38
CA ILE A 731 3.33 -22.53 40.71
C ILE A 731 3.47 -24.02 40.91
N ASN A 732 4.23 -24.44 41.91
CA ASN A 732 4.48 -25.88 42.23
C ASN A 732 4.94 -26.70 41.00
N GLY A 733 5.83 -26.14 40.18
CA GLY A 733 6.35 -26.80 38.98
C GLY A 733 5.41 -26.82 37.78
N LYS A 734 4.22 -26.22 37.88
CA LYS A 734 3.22 -26.15 36.80
C LYS A 734 3.04 -24.71 36.33
N PRO A 735 2.71 -24.47 35.04
CA PRO A 735 2.35 -23.17 34.54
C PRO A 735 1.21 -22.54 35.34
N TYR A 736 1.22 -21.20 35.45
CA TYR A 736 0.21 -20.44 36.16
C TYR A 736 -1.23 -20.84 35.74
N PRO A 737 -2.16 -21.12 36.71
CA PRO A 737 -3.44 -21.77 36.41
C PRO A 737 -4.56 -20.82 35.97
N TYR A 738 -4.35 -19.48 35.99
CA TYR A 738 -5.37 -18.52 35.67
C TYR A 738 -4.97 -17.64 34.48
N ILE A 739 -5.96 -17.06 33.80
CA ILE A 739 -5.79 -16.18 32.65
C ILE A 739 -6.51 -14.89 32.93
N GLY A 740 -5.80 -13.78 33.03
CA GLY A 740 -6.38 -12.46 33.20
C GLY A 740 -7.02 -11.96 31.92
N ILE A 741 -8.16 -11.26 32.04
CA ILE A 741 -8.88 -10.59 30.96
C ILE A 741 -8.76 -9.08 31.14
N TYR A 742 -8.19 -8.37 30.16
CA TYR A 742 -7.93 -6.94 30.20
C TYR A 742 -8.68 -6.25 29.05
N GLU A 743 -9.47 -5.20 29.36
CA GLU A 743 -10.25 -4.48 28.33
C GLU A 743 -9.40 -3.46 27.59
N LYS A 744 -8.61 -2.65 28.34
CA LYS A 744 -7.69 -1.68 27.74
C LYS A 744 -6.30 -2.30 27.64
N ASN A 745 -5.83 -2.45 26.43
CA ASN A 745 -4.56 -3.09 26.18
C ASN A 745 -4.00 -2.67 24.81
N ASP A 746 -2.67 -2.73 24.66
CA ASP A 746 -1.93 -2.61 23.41
C ASP A 746 -2.26 -1.33 22.62
N SER A 747 -2.14 -0.16 23.29
CA SER A 747 -2.40 1.15 22.70
C SER A 747 -1.11 1.94 22.48
N TYR A 748 -0.93 2.45 21.25
CA TYR A 748 0.22 3.24 20.84
C TYR A 748 -0.21 4.55 20.20
N LEU A 749 0.45 5.64 20.56
CA LEU A 749 0.32 6.95 19.93
C LEU A 749 1.61 7.30 19.20
N TYR A 750 1.48 7.69 17.94
CA TYR A 750 2.57 8.24 17.14
C TYR A 750 2.18 9.61 16.60
N GLU A 751 3.14 10.50 16.56
CA GLU A 751 2.97 11.84 16.02
C GLU A 751 4.19 12.19 15.16
N SER A 752 3.97 12.93 14.08
CA SER A 752 5.08 13.43 13.25
C SER A 752 4.69 14.76 12.61
N PHE A 753 5.66 15.65 12.51
CA PHE A 753 5.54 16.88 11.75
C PHE A 753 6.75 17.07 10.87
N ASN A 754 6.53 17.15 9.57
CA ASN A 754 7.60 17.38 8.60
C ASN A 754 7.24 18.43 7.54
N THR A 755 8.27 19.01 6.94
CA THR A 755 8.18 19.95 5.82
C THR A 755 9.36 19.71 4.88
N ASN A 756 9.07 19.62 3.60
CA ASN A 756 10.05 19.52 2.53
C ASN A 756 10.08 20.84 1.75
N PHE A 757 11.26 21.40 1.55
CA PHE A 757 11.50 22.56 0.71
C PHE A 757 12.28 22.08 -0.53
N LEU A 758 11.67 22.09 -1.69
CA LEU A 758 12.29 21.69 -2.95
C LEU A 758 12.56 22.91 -3.82
N PHE A 759 13.82 23.11 -4.16
CA PHE A 759 14.28 24.16 -5.07
C PHE A 759 14.66 23.50 -6.39
N ASP A 760 13.92 23.80 -7.45
CA ASP A 760 14.19 23.31 -8.79
C ASP A 760 14.68 24.45 -9.69
N THR A 761 15.98 24.47 -9.96
CA THR A 761 16.67 25.51 -10.72
C THR A 761 17.06 24.98 -12.09
N GLN A 762 16.60 25.64 -13.14
CA GLN A 762 16.95 25.30 -14.51
C GLN A 762 17.92 26.31 -15.10
N VAL A 763 18.95 25.80 -15.75
CA VAL A 763 19.93 26.61 -16.48
C VAL A 763 19.85 26.23 -17.96
N PRO A 764 18.86 26.78 -18.73
CA PRO A 764 18.57 26.34 -20.10
C PRO A 764 19.76 26.42 -21.04
N ARG A 765 20.59 27.48 -20.93
CA ARG A 765 21.80 27.68 -21.77
C ARG A 765 22.79 26.51 -21.64
N LEU A 766 22.84 25.87 -20.47
CA LEU A 766 23.75 24.78 -20.19
C LEU A 766 23.05 23.44 -20.27
N GLY A 767 21.72 23.38 -20.45
CA GLY A 767 20.94 22.16 -20.37
C GLY A 767 21.09 21.46 -19.01
N LEU A 768 21.21 22.23 -17.92
CA LEU A 768 21.37 21.77 -16.56
C LEU A 768 20.10 22.00 -15.75
N ILE A 769 19.76 21.02 -14.92
CA ILE A 769 18.70 21.10 -13.91
C ILE A 769 19.33 20.73 -12.58
N PHE A 770 19.20 21.60 -11.59
CA PHE A 770 19.62 21.37 -10.22
C PHE A 770 18.39 21.29 -9.32
N SER A 771 18.26 20.24 -8.55
CA SER A 771 17.24 20.15 -7.53
C SER A 771 17.90 19.95 -6.18
N THR A 772 17.58 20.86 -5.27
CA THR A 772 18.02 20.81 -3.87
C THR A 772 16.80 20.65 -2.99
N SER A 773 16.78 19.65 -2.12
CA SER A 773 15.71 19.49 -1.15
C SER A 773 16.25 19.57 0.28
N PHE A 774 15.55 20.35 1.10
CA PHE A 774 15.72 20.37 2.55
C PHE A 774 14.52 19.66 3.16
N GLN A 775 14.78 18.51 3.75
CA GLN A 775 13.73 17.69 4.37
C GLN A 775 13.82 17.85 5.89
N CYS A 776 12.90 18.62 6.44
CA CYS A 776 12.85 18.97 7.83
C CYS A 776 11.81 18.10 8.54
N THR A 777 12.22 17.23 9.44
CA THR A 777 11.37 16.63 10.45
C THR A 777 11.46 17.48 11.70
N TRP A 778 10.40 18.23 11.98
CA TRP A 778 10.39 19.15 13.13
C TRP A 778 10.39 18.39 14.45
N PHE A 779 9.62 17.31 14.47
CA PHE A 779 9.65 16.34 15.54
C PHE A 779 8.94 15.04 15.14
N THR A 780 9.26 13.97 15.84
CA THR A 780 8.43 12.76 15.93
C THR A 780 8.15 12.48 17.39
N GLY A 781 6.91 12.07 17.67
CA GLY A 781 6.45 11.73 19.01
C GLY A 781 5.98 10.28 19.06
N GLN A 782 6.21 9.63 20.18
CA GLN A 782 5.66 8.30 20.44
C GLN A 782 5.33 8.14 21.93
N GLN A 783 4.27 7.38 22.20
CA GLN A 783 3.83 7.04 23.54
C GLN A 783 3.18 5.66 23.51
N THR A 784 3.50 4.81 24.48
CA THR A 784 2.67 3.66 24.82
C THR A 784 1.60 4.14 25.79
N MET A 785 0.32 3.99 25.42
CA MET A 785 -0.78 4.42 26.29
C MET A 785 -0.90 3.47 27.49
N ALA A 786 -1.42 3.99 28.59
CA ALA A 786 -1.66 3.16 29.77
C ALA A 786 -2.76 2.12 29.50
N ASP A 787 -2.40 0.86 29.68
CA ASP A 787 -3.32 -0.26 29.65
C ASP A 787 -3.89 -0.55 31.05
N ASP A 788 -4.87 -1.44 31.13
CA ASP A 788 -5.39 -1.90 32.42
C ASP A 788 -4.27 -2.67 33.16
N SER A 789 -3.90 -2.21 34.35
CA SER A 789 -2.96 -2.94 35.21
C SER A 789 -3.62 -4.16 35.85
N ARG A 790 -4.88 -4.04 36.26
CA ARG A 790 -5.69 -5.07 36.87
C ARG A 790 -6.61 -5.69 35.80
N PRO A 791 -6.77 -7.04 35.75
CA PRO A 791 -7.77 -7.63 34.89
C PRO A 791 -9.18 -7.27 35.37
N VAL A 792 -10.15 -7.20 34.46
CA VAL A 792 -11.58 -7.04 34.80
C VAL A 792 -12.22 -8.35 35.24
N ALA A 793 -11.66 -9.45 34.77
CA ALA A 793 -12.07 -10.82 35.11
C ALA A 793 -10.90 -11.77 34.86
N TYR A 794 -11.04 -13.01 35.27
CA TYR A 794 -10.08 -14.07 34.97
C TYR A 794 -10.80 -15.39 34.64
N LEU A 795 -10.11 -16.23 33.86
CA LEU A 795 -10.52 -17.62 33.63
C LEU A 795 -9.71 -18.53 34.53
N ASP A 796 -10.37 -19.52 35.10
CA ASP A 796 -9.74 -20.61 35.86
C ASP A 796 -9.28 -21.76 34.92
N LYS A 797 -8.75 -22.83 35.50
CA LYS A 797 -8.33 -24.03 34.75
C LYS A 797 -9.43 -24.71 33.95
N ASN A 798 -10.71 -24.47 34.30
CA ASN A 798 -11.87 -25.00 33.59
C ASN A 798 -12.41 -24.04 32.52
N LEU A 799 -11.74 -22.90 32.33
CA LEU A 799 -12.16 -21.74 31.49
C LEU A 799 -13.46 -21.09 32.00
N GLU A 800 -13.79 -21.27 33.29
CA GLU A 800 -14.90 -20.56 33.92
C GLU A 800 -14.47 -19.12 34.22
N ARG A 801 -15.35 -18.16 33.86
CA ARG A 801 -15.08 -16.73 34.04
C ARG A 801 -15.46 -16.25 35.43
N HIS A 802 -14.52 -15.68 36.14
CA HIS A 802 -14.68 -15.09 37.47
C HIS A 802 -14.41 -13.58 37.42
N PRO A 803 -15.20 -12.72 38.12
CA PRO A 803 -14.87 -11.30 38.20
C PRO A 803 -13.58 -11.13 39.05
N TYR A 804 -12.75 -10.17 38.67
CA TYR A 804 -11.58 -9.80 39.47
C TYR A 804 -12.00 -8.67 40.43
N THR A 805 -11.90 -8.93 41.73
CA THR A 805 -12.35 -8.04 42.80
C THR A 805 -11.17 -7.59 43.68
N ASP A 806 -11.42 -6.73 44.67
CA ASP A 806 -10.41 -6.36 45.66
C ASP A 806 -9.98 -7.56 46.52
N GLU A 807 -10.88 -8.53 46.73
CA GLU A 807 -10.55 -9.81 47.40
C GLU A 807 -9.60 -10.65 46.51
N SER A 808 -9.82 -10.67 45.18
CA SER A 808 -8.88 -11.30 44.24
C SER A 808 -7.51 -10.65 44.28
N ASP A 809 -7.45 -9.33 44.46
CA ASP A 809 -6.20 -8.59 44.56
C ASP A 809 -5.44 -8.85 45.85
N ALA A 810 -6.15 -9.20 46.94
CA ALA A 810 -5.56 -9.61 48.21
C ALA A 810 -5.06 -11.07 48.19
N ASP A 811 -5.48 -11.89 47.21
CA ASP A 811 -4.96 -13.25 47.06
C ASP A 811 -3.58 -13.23 46.38
N GLY A 812 -2.56 -13.74 47.03
CA GLY A 812 -1.18 -13.72 46.55
C GLY A 812 -0.93 -14.47 45.25
N ILE A 813 -1.84 -15.42 44.88
CA ILE A 813 -1.77 -16.10 43.58
C ILE A 813 -2.45 -15.24 42.52
N LEU A 814 -3.69 -14.79 42.75
CA LEU A 814 -4.43 -14.01 41.77
C LEU A 814 -3.80 -12.64 41.53
N HIS A 815 -3.15 -12.04 42.54
CA HIS A 815 -2.43 -10.79 42.40
C HIS A 815 -1.31 -10.83 41.33
N GLN A 816 -0.76 -12.00 41.01
CA GLN A 816 0.25 -12.12 39.94
C GLN A 816 -0.31 -11.78 38.55
N MET A 817 -1.61 -11.65 38.38
CA MET A 817 -2.23 -11.13 37.17
C MET A 817 -2.20 -9.60 37.07
N VAL A 818 -1.82 -8.89 38.16
CA VAL A 818 -1.65 -7.44 38.12
C VAL A 818 -0.37 -7.11 37.35
N ARG A 819 -0.53 -6.31 36.29
CA ARG A 819 0.58 -5.91 35.41
C ARG A 819 1.22 -4.63 35.92
N GLU A 820 2.52 -4.61 35.99
CA GLU A 820 3.28 -3.40 36.29
C GLU A 820 3.81 -2.77 35.01
N PHE A 821 3.52 -1.51 34.79
CA PHE A 821 4.03 -0.74 33.67
C PHE A 821 5.11 0.23 34.14
N SER A 822 6.24 0.24 33.45
CA SER A 822 7.29 1.23 33.68
C SER A 822 6.77 2.61 33.25
N SER A 823 6.81 3.59 34.15
CA SER A 823 6.45 4.99 33.84
C SER A 823 7.23 5.53 32.66
N ALA A 824 8.48 5.10 32.49
CA ALA A 824 9.32 5.49 31.35
C ALA A 824 8.78 5.02 29.99
N LEU A 825 7.93 3.98 29.92
CA LEU A 825 7.25 3.55 28.69
C LEU A 825 5.98 4.36 28.42
N LEU A 826 5.32 4.85 29.47
CA LEU A 826 4.08 5.61 29.38
C LEU A 826 4.30 7.10 29.09
N ASP A 827 5.53 7.59 29.26
CA ASP A 827 5.84 8.98 28.98
C ASP A 827 5.84 9.25 27.46
N TYR A 828 5.24 10.40 27.10
CA TYR A 828 5.30 10.89 25.72
C TYR A 828 6.75 11.29 25.39
N ARG A 829 7.34 10.59 24.43
CA ARG A 829 8.72 10.83 23.98
C ARG A 829 8.72 11.62 22.69
N ARG A 830 9.36 12.77 22.75
CA ARG A 830 9.55 13.63 21.58
C ARG A 830 10.99 13.56 21.09
N ILE A 831 11.18 13.15 19.87
CA ILE A 831 12.45 13.18 19.16
C ILE A 831 12.53 14.53 18.44
N PRO A 832 13.55 15.36 18.72
CA PRO A 832 13.62 16.71 18.20
C PRO A 832 14.02 16.75 16.73
N PHE A 833 14.17 17.97 16.23
CA PHE A 833 14.47 18.34 14.86
C PHE A 833 15.52 17.47 14.17
N LEU A 834 15.25 17.11 12.92
CA LEU A 834 16.16 16.47 11.97
C LEU A 834 16.01 17.15 10.62
N MET A 835 17.11 17.56 9.99
CA MET A 835 17.10 18.06 8.61
C MET A 835 18.10 17.28 7.77
N ASN A 836 17.64 16.79 6.62
CA ASN A 836 18.49 16.21 5.58
C ASN A 836 18.51 17.13 4.36
N VAL A 837 19.67 17.30 3.76
CA VAL A 837 19.85 18.03 2.51
C VAL A 837 20.20 17.05 1.41
N ASN A 838 19.41 17.03 0.34
CA ASN A 838 19.64 16.21 -0.84
C ASN A 838 19.93 17.11 -2.04
N LEU A 839 20.84 16.68 -2.92
CA LEU A 839 21.22 17.38 -4.12
C LEU A 839 21.14 16.45 -5.32
N LYS A 840 20.58 16.98 -6.42
CA LYS A 840 20.55 16.30 -7.70
C LYS A 840 20.93 17.26 -8.82
N ALA A 841 21.75 16.79 -9.76
CA ALA A 841 22.13 17.52 -10.95
C ALA A 841 21.86 16.66 -12.18
N THR A 842 21.09 17.18 -13.12
CA THR A 842 20.77 16.51 -14.40
C THR A 842 21.29 17.36 -15.54
N LYS A 843 22.08 16.76 -16.41
CA LYS A 843 22.57 17.33 -17.66
C LYS A 843 21.83 16.74 -18.85
N LYS A 844 21.16 17.60 -19.62
CA LYS A 844 20.54 17.26 -20.90
C LYS A 844 21.57 17.38 -22.03
N LEU A 845 21.64 16.36 -22.88
CA LEU A 845 22.59 16.24 -23.99
C LEU A 845 21.85 15.99 -25.30
N PHE A 846 22.45 16.34 -26.43
CA PHE A 846 21.95 16.02 -27.78
C PHE A 846 20.47 16.43 -28.02
N LYS A 847 20.07 17.63 -27.60
CA LYS A 847 18.69 18.14 -27.70
C LYS A 847 17.69 17.22 -26.98
N ASP A 848 18.00 16.89 -25.73
CA ASP A 848 17.19 16.06 -24.81
C ASP A 848 17.11 14.56 -25.17
N ARG A 849 17.91 14.10 -26.15
CA ARG A 849 17.99 12.66 -26.48
C ARG A 849 18.77 11.84 -25.46
N ALA A 850 19.63 12.47 -24.68
CA ALA A 850 20.32 11.81 -23.58
C ALA A 850 20.29 12.71 -22.34
N MET A 851 20.15 12.09 -21.18
CA MET A 851 20.21 12.76 -19.87
C MET A 851 21.17 11.98 -18.97
N VAL A 852 22.10 12.68 -18.33
CA VAL A 852 22.96 12.15 -17.29
C VAL A 852 22.61 12.86 -16.00
N SER A 853 22.31 12.09 -14.97
CA SER A 853 21.95 12.62 -13.65
C SER A 853 22.87 12.05 -12.58
N LEU A 854 23.26 12.90 -11.65
CA LEU A 854 23.96 12.53 -10.42
C LEU A 854 23.10 12.96 -9.25
N PHE A 855 23.00 12.12 -8.23
CA PHE A 855 22.27 12.45 -7.00
C PHE A 855 23.05 12.06 -5.75
N VAL A 856 22.86 12.86 -4.71
CA VAL A 856 23.37 12.59 -3.35
C VAL A 856 22.24 12.88 -2.38
N ASN A 857 21.75 11.85 -1.71
CA ASN A 857 20.83 11.98 -0.59
C ASN A 857 21.63 12.09 0.70
N ARG A 858 21.16 12.90 1.64
CA ARG A 858 21.83 13.17 2.90
C ARG A 858 23.25 13.71 2.71
N LEU A 859 23.45 14.59 1.73
CA LEU A 859 24.71 15.32 1.56
C LEU A 859 25.13 16.02 2.86
N PHE A 860 24.15 16.52 3.59
CA PHE A 860 24.29 17.08 4.91
C PHE A 860 23.11 16.70 5.80
N THR A 861 23.39 16.31 7.03
CA THR A 861 22.38 15.99 8.05
C THR A 861 22.60 16.86 9.28
N LEU A 862 21.60 17.62 9.68
CA LEU A 862 21.57 18.38 10.93
C LEU A 862 20.59 17.69 11.89
N ALA A 863 21.14 17.12 12.97
CA ALA A 863 20.38 16.38 13.97
C ALA A 863 20.98 16.65 15.35
N PRO A 864 20.37 17.54 16.15
CA PRO A 864 20.80 17.74 17.54
C PRO A 864 20.76 16.44 18.33
N ASP A 865 21.73 16.26 19.22
CA ASP A 865 21.70 15.20 20.22
C ASP A 865 20.46 15.38 21.11
N TYR A 866 19.89 14.31 21.60
CA TYR A 866 18.76 14.34 22.53
C TYR A 866 18.90 13.23 23.56
N GLU A 867 18.22 13.39 24.69
CA GLU A 867 18.28 12.46 25.79
C GLU A 867 17.00 11.64 25.91
N VAL A 868 17.14 10.34 26.15
CA VAL A 868 16.04 9.41 26.44
C VAL A 868 16.46 8.55 27.62
N ASN A 869 15.72 8.61 28.71
CA ASN A 869 15.95 7.82 29.93
C ASN A 869 17.41 7.97 30.46
N GLY A 870 17.93 9.19 30.46
CA GLY A 870 19.32 9.46 30.93
C GLY A 870 20.40 9.07 29.91
N VAL A 871 20.05 8.60 28.72
CA VAL A 871 20.99 8.21 27.67
C VAL A 871 20.95 9.19 26.51
N VAL A 872 22.11 9.82 26.22
CA VAL A 872 22.25 10.69 25.04
C VAL A 872 22.23 9.88 23.78
N LYS A 873 21.30 10.21 22.88
CA LYS A 873 21.13 9.63 21.56
C LYS A 873 21.66 10.57 20.49
N ARG A 874 22.58 10.07 19.67
CA ARG A 874 23.14 10.76 18.51
C ARG A 874 22.53 10.20 17.23
N ARG A 875 22.24 11.08 16.28
CA ARG A 875 21.75 10.71 14.95
C ARG A 875 22.75 11.18 13.92
N SER A 876 23.20 10.28 13.07
CA SER A 876 24.08 10.58 11.93
C SER A 876 23.43 10.11 10.65
N GLY A 877 23.61 10.86 9.58
CA GLY A 877 23.17 10.46 8.23
C GLY A 877 24.39 10.02 7.42
N THR A 878 24.32 8.85 6.79
CA THR A 878 25.31 8.44 5.80
C THR A 878 24.87 8.91 4.42
N PRO A 879 25.71 9.67 3.67
CA PRO A 879 25.41 10.05 2.31
C PRO A 879 25.15 8.83 1.43
N TYR A 880 24.14 8.92 0.59
CA TYR A 880 23.78 7.92 -0.41
C TYR A 880 23.77 8.54 -1.78
N PHE A 881 24.53 7.98 -2.72
CA PHE A 881 24.72 8.59 -4.03
C PHE A 881 24.58 7.59 -5.16
N GLY A 882 24.29 8.09 -6.32
CA GLY A 882 24.19 7.31 -7.54
C GLY A 882 24.18 8.15 -8.79
N MET A 883 24.18 7.47 -9.91
CA MET A 883 24.14 8.05 -11.25
C MET A 883 23.12 7.33 -12.12
N GLU A 884 22.60 8.07 -13.08
CA GLU A 884 21.70 7.53 -14.08
C GLU A 884 22.01 8.10 -15.45
N LEU A 885 21.90 7.25 -16.47
CA LEU A 885 21.89 7.60 -17.88
C LEU A 885 20.53 7.22 -18.46
N MET A 886 19.84 8.19 -19.06
CA MET A 886 18.60 7.96 -19.80
C MET A 886 18.80 8.36 -21.26
N LEU A 887 18.34 7.52 -22.19
CA LEU A 887 18.40 7.73 -23.63
C LEU A 887 16.97 7.71 -24.20
N ASN A 888 16.63 8.70 -25.03
CA ASN A 888 15.39 8.82 -25.78
C ASN A 888 15.75 8.94 -27.28
N LEU A 889 15.67 7.84 -28.03
CA LEU A 889 16.14 7.69 -29.40
C LEU A 889 15.00 7.53 -30.40
#